data_271400a8109fd4bc5428b3480d43a581
#
_entry.id   271400a8109fd4bc5428b3480d43a581
#
_cell.length_a   1.000
_cell.length_b   1.000
_cell.length_c   1.000
_cell.angle_alpha   90.00
_cell.angle_beta   90.00
_cell.angle_gamma   90.00
#
_symmetry.space_group_name_H-M   'P 1'
#
loop_
_entity.id
_entity.type
_entity.pdbx_description
1 polymer ?
#
loop_
_entity_poly.entity_id
_entity_poly.type
_entity_poly.pdbx_seq_one_letter_code
_entity_poly.pdbx_strand_id
1 'polypeptide(L)'
;MQTIKPVSGNGRGIYEPKKSGLNFPLQLPTLLILSALGFVGAIAISWLLGNSHVTELFVRLHLVQSNPPQWLMPPQLSNNYYLLIPTLILFLVAQVVMKLFPEPTVLSQRLVGGLCLVLFVRYFAWRSFCSLNVANPVDGIFSITLLGMELLAMIGTAFQLLLLFTAKSRTAQADRCSIAVKEGRYNPTVDILIPTYNEPDFIVKRTIMGCQALNYERKQIYVLDDTRRQSMKQLAQELGCHYLTRPDNSHAKAGNLNSALKQTHGELVVVFDADFVPTTNFLERTVGFFHNSKIGLLQTPQSYYNSDPIARNLGLENVLTPEEEVFYRYLQPIRDGAGSVVCAGTSFIARRSALQEIDYFVTDSVSEDYFTGIRLSAKGYELAYLNEKLSAGLAAESIGAHIDQRLRWGRGTLQAFFIKSNPLTIPGLNPWQRLAHLEGLAHWLTCFPRVFFLFVPIISTFAQLNPINTSLPETLYVTLPYYVLLLSVFSWLNRRSRSILLSDIYSIVQAIPVLFTVVKVLLNPFGKGFIVTPKGMARDKFNYNWSLAMPMTILLGATLISFCISLFKFPEAGMSLGLVWGAYNLVTIAVAMMTLLDLPKLSLYEWYNRKQEVNLYGDRHVYPGKTQKISEEGVEIVLDPAVHLPTNVMVELIPEILVVSGRVTRSCTVDGALNAIVKFQNVTTEQHRELVELLYCRPGQWETRKIPNELQSGLILFKLLLRPLVFLNSKKVKQMKLHY
;
A
#
# COMPACT_ATOMS: atom_id res chain seq x y z
N MET A 1 9.71 39.14 15.42
CA MET A 1 10.52 38.36 14.48
C MET A 1 11.67 37.72 15.24
N GLN A 2 11.48 36.54 15.77
CA GLN A 2 12.56 35.69 16.24
C GLN A 2 12.74 34.59 15.23
N THR A 3 13.87 34.63 14.54
CA THR A 3 14.33 33.60 13.61
C THR A 3 14.60 32.33 14.40
N ILE A 4 13.73 31.36 14.24
CA ILE A 4 13.98 29.99 14.71
C ILE A 4 15.04 29.41 13.77
N LYS A 5 16.28 29.28 14.29
CA LYS A 5 17.33 28.53 13.64
C LYS A 5 16.91 27.07 13.48
N PRO A 6 17.16 26.42 12.34
CA PRO A 6 16.90 24.99 12.22
C PRO A 6 17.82 24.25 13.21
N VAL A 7 17.23 23.43 14.07
CA VAL A 7 17.95 22.52 14.93
C VAL A 7 18.60 21.47 14.02
N SER A 8 19.89 21.63 13.78
CA SER A 8 20.74 20.61 13.20
C SER A 8 21.01 19.54 14.26
N GLY A 9 20.05 18.67 14.47
CA GLY A 9 20.17 17.47 15.28
C GLY A 9 20.13 16.24 14.40
N ASN A 10 21.28 15.67 14.10
CA ASN A 10 21.42 14.32 13.50
C ASN A 10 20.94 13.24 14.51
N GLY A 11 19.69 13.28 14.89
CA GLY A 11 19.03 12.27 15.69
C GLY A 11 18.38 11.20 14.82
N ARG A 12 19.18 10.48 14.01
CA ARG A 12 18.71 9.24 13.40
C ARG A 12 18.68 8.19 14.51
N GLY A 13 17.53 7.94 15.10
CA GLY A 13 17.32 6.84 16.01
C GLY A 13 17.53 5.51 15.26
N ILE A 14 18.71 4.91 15.43
CA ILE A 14 19.03 3.59 14.90
C ILE A 14 18.62 2.60 15.99
N TYR A 15 17.60 1.79 15.73
CA TYR A 15 17.32 0.62 16.55
C TYR A 15 18.36 -0.44 16.24
N GLU A 16 19.24 -0.74 17.20
CA GLU A 16 20.12 -1.91 17.13
C GLU A 16 19.45 -3.06 17.90
N PRO A 17 19.04 -4.14 17.22
CA PRO A 17 18.64 -5.33 17.93
C PRO A 17 19.84 -5.85 18.75
N LYS A 18 19.60 -6.19 20.03
CA LYS A 18 20.61 -6.82 20.87
C LYS A 18 21.22 -7.99 20.10
N LYS A 19 22.50 -7.93 19.81
CA LYS A 19 23.24 -9.07 19.27
C LYS A 19 23.08 -10.22 20.25
N SER A 20 22.24 -11.19 19.93
CA SER A 20 22.40 -12.52 20.46
C SER A 20 23.73 -13.00 19.89
N GLY A 21 24.74 -13.08 20.76
CA GLY A 21 26.08 -13.44 20.36
C GLY A 21 26.18 -14.90 19.93
N LEU A 22 25.97 -15.10 18.63
CA LEU A 22 26.31 -16.32 17.91
C LEU A 22 26.59 -15.91 16.47
N ASN A 23 27.87 -15.81 16.13
CA ASN A 23 28.33 -15.84 14.74
C ASN A 23 27.97 -17.20 14.16
N PHE A 24 26.71 -17.38 13.71
CA PHE A 24 26.35 -18.58 12.99
C PHE A 24 26.67 -18.45 11.53
N PRO A 25 27.26 -19.50 10.92
CA PRO A 25 27.18 -19.70 9.49
C PRO A 25 25.72 -19.70 9.07
N LEU A 26 25.44 -19.39 7.82
CA LEU A 26 24.12 -19.24 7.19
C LEU A 26 23.01 -20.08 7.84
N GLN A 27 21.86 -19.46 8.12
CA GLN A 27 20.74 -20.16 8.77
C GLN A 27 20.16 -21.24 7.84
N LEU A 28 19.51 -22.27 8.42
CA LEU A 28 18.98 -23.42 7.67
C LEU A 28 18.10 -23.01 6.45
N PRO A 29 17.14 -22.05 6.56
CA PRO A 29 16.38 -21.61 5.39
C PRO A 29 17.25 -21.01 4.29
N THR A 30 18.28 -20.24 4.65
CA THR A 30 19.25 -19.69 3.70
C THR A 30 20.03 -20.78 2.99
N LEU A 31 20.52 -21.78 3.74
CA LEU A 31 21.23 -22.93 3.18
C LEU A 31 20.36 -23.71 2.21
N LEU A 32 19.09 -23.95 2.55
CA LEU A 32 18.14 -24.64 1.67
C LEU A 32 17.91 -23.87 0.36
N ILE A 33 17.74 -22.55 0.44
CA ILE A 33 17.58 -21.69 -0.75
C ILE A 33 18.83 -21.71 -1.61
N LEU A 34 20.02 -21.53 -1.00
CA LEU A 34 21.29 -21.56 -1.73
C LEU A 34 21.56 -22.93 -2.35
N SER A 35 21.24 -24.03 -1.64
CA SER A 35 21.37 -25.39 -2.17
C SER A 35 20.43 -25.62 -3.35
N ALA A 36 19.17 -25.16 -3.27
CA ALA A 36 18.23 -25.26 -4.40
C ALA A 36 18.70 -24.46 -5.62
N LEU A 37 19.16 -23.22 -5.41
CA LEU A 37 19.72 -22.38 -6.48
C LEU A 37 20.99 -23.00 -7.07
N GLY A 38 21.88 -23.55 -6.22
CA GLY A 38 23.08 -24.27 -6.66
C GLY A 38 22.75 -25.50 -7.49
N PHE A 39 21.74 -26.27 -7.08
CA PHE A 39 21.27 -27.44 -7.83
C PHE A 39 20.69 -27.06 -9.22
N VAL A 40 19.84 -26.05 -9.27
CA VAL A 40 19.30 -25.52 -10.54
C VAL A 40 20.42 -24.99 -11.44
N GLY A 41 21.37 -24.25 -10.86
CA GLY A 41 22.55 -23.76 -11.56
C GLY A 41 23.44 -24.90 -12.12
N ALA A 42 23.64 -25.95 -11.32
CA ALA A 42 24.40 -27.13 -11.75
C ALA A 42 23.74 -27.85 -12.94
N ILE A 43 22.39 -27.99 -12.93
CA ILE A 43 21.66 -28.54 -14.07
C ILE A 43 21.84 -27.67 -15.32
N ALA A 44 21.70 -26.34 -15.18
CA ALA A 44 21.85 -25.42 -16.29
C ALA A 44 23.27 -25.46 -16.89
N ILE A 45 24.30 -25.46 -16.05
CA ILE A 45 25.71 -25.56 -16.46
C ILE A 45 25.95 -26.92 -17.13
N SER A 46 25.48 -28.03 -16.55
CA SER A 46 25.62 -29.37 -17.12
C SER A 46 24.98 -29.46 -18.50
N TRP A 47 23.84 -28.81 -18.73
CA TRP A 47 23.21 -28.73 -20.01
C TRP A 47 24.02 -27.92 -21.02
N LEU A 48 24.52 -26.74 -20.61
CA LEU A 48 25.40 -25.93 -21.47
C LEU A 48 26.70 -26.63 -21.86
N LEU A 49 27.25 -27.49 -20.98
CA LEU A 49 28.44 -28.28 -21.22
C LEU A 49 28.15 -29.59 -22.05
N GLY A 50 26.91 -29.82 -22.45
CA GLY A 50 26.53 -30.96 -23.28
C GLY A 50 26.51 -32.31 -22.54
N ASN A 51 26.30 -32.31 -21.21
CA ASN A 51 26.17 -33.54 -20.43
C ASN A 51 25.04 -34.41 -21.00
N SER A 52 25.34 -35.67 -21.37
CA SER A 52 24.42 -36.54 -22.09
C SER A 52 23.10 -36.80 -21.35
N HIS A 53 23.16 -37.06 -20.03
CA HIS A 53 21.96 -37.34 -19.22
C HIS A 53 21.05 -36.12 -19.10
N VAL A 54 21.62 -34.96 -18.92
CA VAL A 54 20.87 -33.69 -18.80
C VAL A 54 20.30 -33.30 -20.16
N THR A 55 21.08 -33.43 -21.24
CA THR A 55 20.64 -33.16 -22.60
C THR A 55 19.50 -34.09 -23.00
N GLU A 56 19.57 -35.38 -22.69
CA GLU A 56 18.50 -36.34 -22.96
C GLU A 56 17.19 -35.98 -22.27
N LEU A 57 17.25 -35.50 -21.02
CA LEU A 57 16.07 -35.01 -20.30
C LEU A 57 15.36 -33.88 -21.06
N PHE A 58 16.10 -32.89 -21.55
CA PHE A 58 15.55 -31.75 -22.28
C PHE A 58 15.12 -32.14 -23.71
N VAL A 59 15.77 -33.11 -24.35
CA VAL A 59 15.31 -33.71 -25.63
C VAL A 59 13.95 -34.40 -25.42
N ARG A 60 13.79 -35.19 -24.36
CA ARG A 60 12.48 -35.78 -24.02
C ARG A 60 11.41 -34.73 -23.76
N LEU A 61 11.74 -33.65 -23.06
CA LEU A 61 10.82 -32.50 -22.84
C LEU A 61 10.44 -31.88 -24.20
N HIS A 62 11.38 -31.70 -25.12
CA HIS A 62 11.12 -31.17 -26.45
C HIS A 62 10.20 -32.09 -27.26
N LEU A 63 10.34 -33.42 -27.17
CA LEU A 63 9.46 -34.38 -27.78
C LEU A 63 8.02 -34.32 -27.26
N VAL A 64 7.85 -34.11 -25.94
CA VAL A 64 6.52 -33.90 -25.33
C VAL A 64 5.88 -32.63 -25.88
N GLN A 65 6.66 -31.55 -26.03
CA GLN A 65 6.16 -30.29 -26.59
C GLN A 65 5.84 -30.36 -28.08
N SER A 66 6.53 -31.22 -28.84
CA SER A 66 6.25 -31.45 -30.25
C SER A 66 4.93 -32.22 -30.50
N ASN A 67 4.42 -32.89 -29.44
CA ASN A 67 3.14 -33.60 -29.45
C ASN A 67 2.26 -33.17 -28.26
N PRO A 68 1.83 -31.90 -28.23
CA PRO A 68 1.10 -31.36 -27.09
C PRO A 68 -0.31 -31.97 -26.98
N PRO A 69 -0.91 -32.01 -25.78
CA PRO A 69 -2.28 -32.47 -25.60
C PRO A 69 -3.26 -31.67 -26.45
N GLN A 70 -4.13 -32.37 -27.19
CA GLN A 70 -5.07 -31.72 -28.14
C GLN A 70 -5.96 -30.64 -27.50
N TRP A 71 -6.35 -30.82 -26.25
CA TRP A 71 -7.16 -29.82 -25.50
C TRP A 71 -6.44 -28.49 -25.21
N LEU A 72 -5.12 -28.46 -25.34
CA LEU A 72 -4.32 -27.24 -25.25
C LEU A 72 -4.12 -26.54 -26.60
N MET A 73 -4.35 -27.24 -27.68
CA MET A 73 -4.12 -26.71 -29.02
C MET A 73 -5.33 -25.95 -29.56
N PRO A 74 -5.10 -24.91 -30.39
CA PRO A 74 -6.19 -24.25 -31.08
C PRO A 74 -6.83 -25.22 -32.11
N PRO A 75 -8.17 -25.16 -32.30
CA PRO A 75 -8.83 -25.90 -33.34
C PRO A 75 -8.35 -25.42 -34.71
N GLN A 76 -8.23 -26.34 -35.66
CA GLN A 76 -7.92 -26.01 -37.05
C GLN A 76 -9.16 -25.40 -37.71
N LEU A 77 -9.13 -24.11 -37.98
CA LEU A 77 -10.22 -23.34 -38.57
C LEU A 77 -9.77 -22.76 -39.92
N SER A 78 -10.72 -22.54 -40.82
CA SER A 78 -10.45 -21.94 -42.11
C SER A 78 -9.92 -20.50 -42.03
N ASN A 79 -10.22 -19.82 -40.96
CA ASN A 79 -9.73 -18.45 -40.69
C ASN A 79 -9.39 -18.27 -39.20
N ASN A 80 -8.18 -17.83 -38.94
CA ASN A 80 -7.66 -17.60 -37.57
C ASN A 80 -8.48 -16.56 -36.79
N TYR A 81 -9.21 -15.65 -37.42
CA TYR A 81 -10.05 -14.67 -36.70
C TYR A 81 -11.16 -15.33 -35.89
N TYR A 82 -11.65 -16.52 -36.26
CA TYR A 82 -12.63 -17.26 -35.45
C TYR A 82 -12.07 -17.69 -34.08
N LEU A 83 -10.75 -17.77 -33.92
CA LEU A 83 -10.10 -18.06 -32.63
C LEU A 83 -10.27 -16.92 -31.61
N LEU A 84 -10.67 -15.71 -32.04
CA LEU A 84 -11.01 -14.60 -31.16
C LEU A 84 -12.41 -14.73 -30.56
N ILE A 85 -13.29 -15.56 -31.08
CA ILE A 85 -14.67 -15.68 -30.60
C ILE A 85 -14.73 -16.02 -29.10
N PRO A 86 -13.97 -16.99 -28.54
CA PRO A 86 -13.97 -17.27 -27.12
C PRO A 86 -13.56 -16.05 -26.31
N THR A 87 -12.54 -15.32 -26.74
CA THR A 87 -12.09 -14.07 -26.08
C THR A 87 -13.20 -13.02 -26.04
N LEU A 88 -13.86 -12.80 -27.18
CA LEU A 88 -14.95 -11.84 -27.29
C LEU A 88 -16.13 -12.21 -26.38
N ILE A 89 -16.53 -13.49 -26.39
CA ILE A 89 -17.62 -13.99 -25.52
C ILE A 89 -17.27 -13.76 -24.04
N LEU A 90 -16.08 -14.17 -23.59
CA LEU A 90 -15.64 -14.01 -22.22
C LEU A 90 -15.58 -12.53 -21.82
N PHE A 91 -15.09 -11.68 -22.70
CA PHE A 91 -15.06 -10.23 -22.48
C PHE A 91 -16.47 -9.66 -22.34
N LEU A 92 -17.41 -10.00 -23.25
CA LEU A 92 -18.80 -9.55 -23.19
C LEU A 92 -19.51 -10.05 -21.93
N VAL A 93 -19.32 -11.31 -21.55
CA VAL A 93 -19.87 -11.87 -20.30
C VAL A 93 -19.35 -11.08 -19.10
N ALA A 94 -18.04 -10.80 -19.04
CA ALA A 94 -17.45 -10.00 -17.97
C ALA A 94 -18.05 -8.58 -17.92
N GLN A 95 -18.20 -7.91 -19.08
CA GLN A 95 -18.83 -6.58 -19.14
C GLN A 95 -20.29 -6.60 -18.67
N VAL A 96 -21.07 -7.62 -19.05
CA VAL A 96 -22.45 -7.78 -18.58
C VAL A 96 -22.49 -7.97 -17.06
N VAL A 97 -21.64 -8.86 -16.50
CA VAL A 97 -21.58 -9.08 -15.04
C VAL A 97 -21.19 -7.79 -14.31
N MET A 98 -20.18 -7.06 -14.79
CA MET A 98 -19.75 -5.80 -14.18
C MET A 98 -20.81 -4.70 -14.27
N LYS A 99 -21.62 -4.69 -15.33
CA LYS A 99 -22.74 -3.75 -15.50
C LYS A 99 -23.92 -4.10 -14.59
N LEU A 100 -24.22 -5.38 -14.40
CA LEU A 100 -25.28 -5.86 -13.50
C LEU A 100 -24.89 -5.71 -12.02
N PHE A 101 -23.61 -5.86 -11.71
CA PHE A 101 -23.07 -5.74 -10.34
C PHE A 101 -21.94 -4.71 -10.32
N PRO A 102 -22.22 -3.40 -10.40
CA PRO A 102 -21.19 -2.35 -10.37
C PRO A 102 -20.33 -2.41 -9.11
N GLU A 103 -20.95 -2.70 -7.97
CA GLU A 103 -20.28 -3.10 -6.73
C GLU A 103 -20.28 -4.62 -6.63
N PRO A 104 -19.11 -5.26 -6.64
CA PRO A 104 -19.02 -6.71 -6.65
C PRO A 104 -19.57 -7.32 -5.36
N THR A 105 -20.53 -8.22 -5.51
CA THR A 105 -21.02 -9.08 -4.44
C THR A 105 -20.09 -10.27 -4.24
N VAL A 106 -20.15 -10.92 -3.08
CA VAL A 106 -19.35 -12.13 -2.80
C VAL A 106 -19.58 -13.21 -3.86
N LEU A 107 -20.84 -13.39 -4.31
CA LEU A 107 -21.17 -14.40 -5.32
C LEU A 107 -20.61 -14.03 -6.69
N SER A 108 -20.81 -12.79 -7.15
CA SER A 108 -20.30 -12.35 -8.47
C SER A 108 -18.76 -12.37 -8.51
N GLN A 109 -18.09 -12.03 -7.41
CA GLN A 109 -16.63 -12.15 -7.30
C GLN A 109 -16.15 -13.61 -7.41
N ARG A 110 -16.84 -14.55 -6.74
CA ARG A 110 -16.51 -15.99 -6.82
C ARG A 110 -16.67 -16.54 -8.22
N LEU A 111 -17.75 -16.18 -8.92
CA LEU A 111 -17.99 -16.63 -10.29
C LEU A 111 -16.92 -16.12 -11.25
N VAL A 112 -16.65 -14.82 -11.25
CA VAL A 112 -15.63 -14.22 -12.13
C VAL A 112 -14.23 -14.67 -11.73
N GLY A 113 -13.93 -14.72 -10.43
CA GLY A 113 -12.64 -15.22 -9.93
C GLY A 113 -12.40 -16.68 -10.27
N GLY A 114 -13.43 -17.54 -10.21
CA GLY A 114 -13.36 -18.93 -10.64
C GLY A 114 -13.06 -19.06 -12.14
N LEU A 115 -13.70 -18.25 -12.97
CA LEU A 115 -13.41 -18.21 -14.40
C LEU A 115 -11.96 -17.77 -14.68
N CYS A 116 -11.48 -16.72 -13.98
CA CYS A 116 -10.08 -16.30 -14.09
C CYS A 116 -9.11 -17.42 -13.67
N LEU A 117 -9.44 -18.17 -12.61
CA LEU A 117 -8.62 -19.28 -12.14
C LEU A 117 -8.55 -20.43 -13.16
N VAL A 118 -9.68 -20.77 -13.79
CA VAL A 118 -9.69 -21.80 -14.87
C VAL A 118 -8.83 -21.37 -16.04
N LEU A 119 -8.95 -20.12 -16.50
CA LEU A 119 -8.12 -19.59 -17.58
C LEU A 119 -6.64 -19.50 -17.18
N PHE A 120 -6.35 -19.17 -15.93
CA PHE A 120 -5.00 -19.20 -15.39
C PHE A 120 -4.38 -20.60 -15.47
N VAL A 121 -5.09 -21.63 -15.01
CA VAL A 121 -4.62 -23.02 -15.05
C VAL A 121 -4.40 -23.47 -16.51
N ARG A 122 -5.34 -23.12 -17.41
CA ARG A 122 -5.22 -23.43 -18.84
C ARG A 122 -4.00 -22.75 -19.47
N TYR A 123 -3.83 -21.44 -19.22
CA TYR A 123 -2.66 -20.69 -19.70
C TYR A 123 -1.36 -21.31 -19.20
N PHE A 124 -1.31 -21.65 -17.91
CA PHE A 124 -0.11 -22.19 -17.31
C PHE A 124 0.24 -23.59 -17.81
N ALA A 125 -0.79 -24.45 -18.02
CA ALA A 125 -0.61 -25.75 -18.63
C ALA A 125 -0.06 -25.63 -20.08
N TRP A 126 -0.65 -24.76 -20.89
CA TRP A 126 -0.14 -24.48 -22.23
C TRP A 126 1.29 -23.90 -22.19
N ARG A 127 1.56 -22.97 -21.30
CA ARG A 127 2.88 -22.36 -21.17
C ARG A 127 3.96 -23.39 -20.82
N SER A 128 3.63 -24.36 -19.96
CA SER A 128 4.55 -25.43 -19.53
C SER A 128 4.74 -26.55 -20.60
N PHE A 129 3.66 -26.92 -21.28
CA PHE A 129 3.68 -28.10 -22.15
C PHE A 129 3.79 -27.80 -23.67
N CYS A 130 3.55 -26.54 -24.10
CA CYS A 130 3.48 -26.21 -25.51
C CYS A 130 4.46 -25.13 -25.95
N SER A 131 4.78 -24.14 -25.06
CA SER A 131 5.41 -22.90 -25.50
C SER A 131 6.85 -22.70 -25.04
N LEU A 132 7.48 -23.68 -24.35
CA LEU A 132 8.89 -23.59 -24.01
C LEU A 132 9.76 -23.77 -25.24
N ASN A 133 10.78 -22.93 -25.40
CA ASN A 133 11.79 -23.09 -26.41
C ASN A 133 13.00 -23.80 -25.79
N VAL A 134 13.02 -25.13 -25.88
CA VAL A 134 14.11 -25.99 -25.39
C VAL A 134 14.92 -26.65 -26.51
N ALA A 135 14.89 -26.05 -27.70
CA ALA A 135 15.61 -26.56 -28.87
C ALA A 135 17.13 -26.51 -28.69
N ASN A 136 17.63 -25.54 -27.96
CA ASN A 136 19.05 -25.43 -27.59
C ASN A 136 19.18 -24.98 -26.10
N PRO A 137 20.36 -25.25 -25.48
CA PRO A 137 20.53 -24.96 -24.04
C PRO A 137 20.35 -23.50 -23.68
N VAL A 138 20.78 -22.54 -24.48
CA VAL A 138 20.75 -21.11 -24.15
C VAL A 138 19.32 -20.59 -24.16
N ASP A 139 18.56 -20.80 -25.22
CA ASP A 139 17.14 -20.48 -25.30
C ASP A 139 16.34 -21.23 -24.25
N GLY A 140 16.68 -22.51 -24.00
CA GLY A 140 15.99 -23.36 -23.04
C GLY A 140 16.14 -22.84 -21.61
N ILE A 141 17.34 -22.46 -21.18
CA ILE A 141 17.57 -21.87 -19.85
C ILE A 141 16.80 -20.55 -19.73
N PHE A 142 16.83 -19.71 -20.76
CA PHE A 142 16.09 -18.45 -20.74
C PHE A 142 14.58 -18.67 -20.71
N SER A 143 14.06 -19.61 -21.48
CA SER A 143 12.65 -20.00 -21.53
C SER A 143 12.13 -20.55 -20.20
N ILE A 144 12.88 -21.46 -19.57
CA ILE A 144 12.53 -22.05 -18.27
C ILE A 144 12.63 -21.01 -17.16
N THR A 145 13.64 -20.13 -17.20
CA THR A 145 13.76 -19.04 -16.26
C THR A 145 12.58 -18.08 -16.38
N LEU A 146 12.17 -17.72 -17.59
CA LEU A 146 11.01 -16.89 -17.84
C LEU A 146 9.73 -17.54 -17.29
N LEU A 147 9.51 -18.83 -17.54
CA LEU A 147 8.37 -19.58 -16.98
C LEU A 147 8.38 -19.57 -15.45
N GLY A 148 9.55 -19.79 -14.83
CA GLY A 148 9.70 -19.74 -13.37
C GLY A 148 9.37 -18.35 -12.79
N MET A 149 9.79 -17.29 -13.49
CA MET A 149 9.47 -15.90 -13.08
C MET A 149 7.99 -15.57 -13.32
N GLU A 150 7.38 -16.03 -14.42
CA GLU A 150 5.94 -15.92 -14.65
C GLU A 150 5.16 -16.62 -13.52
N LEU A 151 5.54 -17.84 -13.16
CA LEU A 151 4.92 -18.58 -12.06
C LEU A 151 5.03 -17.82 -10.75
N LEU A 152 6.22 -17.34 -10.41
CA LEU A 152 6.44 -16.58 -9.17
C LEU A 152 5.62 -15.27 -9.13
N ALA A 153 5.46 -14.59 -10.27
CA ALA A 153 4.64 -13.38 -10.35
C ALA A 153 3.14 -13.68 -10.19
N MET A 154 2.68 -14.82 -10.69
CA MET A 154 1.26 -15.15 -10.81
C MET A 154 0.73 -16.00 -9.65
N ILE A 155 1.59 -16.69 -8.92
CA ILE A 155 1.18 -17.59 -7.82
C ILE A 155 0.43 -16.85 -6.71
N GLY A 156 0.85 -15.62 -6.40
CA GLY A 156 0.15 -14.77 -5.43
C GLY A 156 -1.28 -14.47 -5.88
N THR A 157 -1.49 -14.13 -7.15
CA THR A 157 -2.82 -13.90 -7.72
C THR A 157 -3.68 -15.17 -7.69
N ALA A 158 -3.10 -16.33 -7.99
CA ALA A 158 -3.80 -17.61 -7.90
C ALA A 158 -4.25 -17.89 -6.45
N PHE A 159 -3.40 -17.67 -5.46
CA PHE A 159 -3.76 -17.82 -4.05
C PHE A 159 -4.86 -16.82 -3.64
N GLN A 160 -4.79 -15.58 -4.10
CA GLN A 160 -5.85 -14.59 -3.84
C GLN A 160 -7.20 -15.02 -4.45
N LEU A 161 -7.20 -15.55 -5.67
CA LEU A 161 -8.41 -16.08 -6.32
C LEU A 161 -8.97 -17.29 -5.56
N LEU A 162 -8.13 -18.19 -5.07
CA LEU A 162 -8.55 -19.32 -4.21
C LEU A 162 -9.13 -18.82 -2.89
N LEU A 163 -8.45 -17.91 -2.21
CA LEU A 163 -8.90 -17.34 -0.93
C LEU A 163 -10.18 -16.51 -1.09
N LEU A 164 -10.48 -15.99 -2.28
CA LEU A 164 -11.70 -15.24 -2.55
C LEU A 164 -12.97 -16.04 -2.23
N PHE A 165 -12.91 -17.38 -2.34
CA PHE A 165 -14.04 -18.23 -1.98
C PHE A 165 -14.37 -18.22 -0.47
N THR A 166 -13.46 -17.73 0.37
CA THR A 166 -13.67 -17.62 1.83
C THR A 166 -14.11 -16.22 2.26
N ALA A 167 -14.07 -15.19 1.38
CA ALA A 167 -14.31 -13.80 1.72
C ALA A 167 -15.53 -13.55 2.61
N LYS A 168 -15.34 -12.70 3.65
CA LYS A 168 -16.38 -12.29 4.62
C LYS A 168 -16.53 -10.77 4.62
N SER A 169 -17.73 -10.31 5.02
CA SER A 169 -18.02 -8.93 5.39
C SER A 169 -18.61 -8.89 6.78
N ARG A 170 -18.08 -8.01 7.64
CA ARG A 170 -18.53 -7.92 9.04
C ARG A 170 -19.34 -6.67 9.35
N THR A 171 -19.67 -5.84 8.34
CA THR A 171 -20.43 -4.60 8.54
C THR A 171 -21.78 -4.87 9.23
N ALA A 172 -22.55 -5.84 8.74
CA ALA A 172 -23.84 -6.21 9.37
C ALA A 172 -23.67 -6.79 10.79
N GLN A 173 -22.51 -7.42 11.09
CA GLN A 173 -22.19 -7.84 12.45
C GLN A 173 -21.88 -6.62 13.34
N ALA A 174 -21.10 -5.66 12.81
CA ALA A 174 -20.81 -4.41 13.52
C ALA A 174 -22.08 -3.62 13.83
N ASP A 175 -23.05 -3.56 12.89
CA ASP A 175 -24.34 -2.90 13.11
C ASP A 175 -25.10 -3.51 14.32
N ARG A 176 -25.18 -4.83 14.37
CA ARG A 176 -25.83 -5.54 15.48
C ARG A 176 -25.09 -5.38 16.81
N CYS A 177 -23.76 -5.52 16.79
CA CYS A 177 -22.93 -5.45 17.99
C CYS A 177 -22.89 -4.04 18.57
N SER A 178 -22.95 -2.99 17.73
CA SER A 178 -22.92 -1.59 18.17
C SER A 178 -24.18 -1.19 18.97
N ILE A 179 -25.31 -1.86 18.78
CA ILE A 179 -26.53 -1.59 19.54
C ILE A 179 -26.30 -1.83 21.04
N ALA A 180 -25.72 -2.97 21.42
CA ALA A 180 -25.45 -3.29 22.82
C ALA A 180 -24.46 -2.32 23.48
N VAL A 181 -23.53 -1.78 22.71
CA VAL A 181 -22.57 -0.78 23.19
C VAL A 181 -23.26 0.58 23.40
N LYS A 182 -24.06 1.04 22.42
CA LYS A 182 -24.81 2.31 22.50
C LYS A 182 -25.83 2.33 23.65
N GLU A 183 -26.46 1.20 23.92
CA GLU A 183 -27.41 1.05 25.01
C GLU A 183 -26.74 0.80 26.37
N GLY A 184 -25.41 0.76 26.43
CA GLY A 184 -24.65 0.51 27.66
C GLY A 184 -24.74 -0.91 28.21
N ARG A 185 -25.40 -1.86 27.48
CA ARG A 185 -25.51 -3.27 27.88
C ARG A 185 -24.19 -4.03 27.83
N TYR A 186 -23.24 -3.57 27.02
CA TYR A 186 -21.87 -4.07 26.94
C TYR A 186 -20.89 -2.90 26.93
N ASN A 187 -20.21 -2.70 28.06
CA ASN A 187 -19.39 -1.51 28.30
C ASN A 187 -18.07 -1.88 29.02
N PRO A 188 -17.16 -2.69 28.41
CA PRO A 188 -15.87 -3.03 29.01
C PRO A 188 -14.96 -1.83 29.11
N THR A 189 -13.97 -1.87 30.01
CA THR A 189 -12.92 -0.84 30.11
C THR A 189 -11.95 -0.93 28.95
N VAL A 190 -11.56 0.23 28.40
CA VAL A 190 -10.69 0.32 27.23
C VAL A 190 -9.48 1.18 27.53
N ASP A 191 -8.27 0.63 27.34
CA ASP A 191 -7.03 1.38 27.37
C ASP A 191 -6.61 1.73 25.94
N ILE A 192 -6.45 3.03 25.64
CA ILE A 192 -5.97 3.51 24.34
C ILE A 192 -4.50 3.86 24.50
N LEU A 193 -3.65 3.14 23.77
CA LEU A 193 -2.20 3.26 23.80
C LEU A 193 -1.71 4.03 22.58
N ILE A 194 -1.00 5.14 22.78
CA ILE A 194 -0.42 5.97 21.73
C ILE A 194 1.11 5.93 21.85
N PRO A 195 1.79 4.95 21.22
CA PRO A 195 3.26 4.91 21.23
C PRO A 195 3.83 6.00 20.36
N THR A 196 4.79 6.77 20.89
CA THR A 196 5.51 7.84 20.19
C THR A 196 7.02 7.69 20.32
N TYR A 197 7.72 8.03 19.22
CA TYR A 197 9.17 8.08 19.14
C TYR A 197 9.61 9.23 18.26
N ASN A 198 9.78 10.41 18.83
CA ASN A 198 10.21 11.62 18.13
C ASN A 198 9.21 12.24 17.13
N GLU A 199 7.94 11.81 17.10
CA GLU A 199 6.94 12.54 16.32
C GLU A 199 6.76 13.95 16.91
N PRO A 200 6.56 14.98 16.04
CA PRO A 200 6.30 16.36 16.50
C PRO A 200 5.09 16.47 17.43
N ASP A 201 5.17 17.31 18.43
CA ASP A 201 4.14 17.45 19.45
C ASP A 201 2.75 17.77 18.85
N PHE A 202 2.68 18.58 17.77
CA PHE A 202 1.42 18.91 17.11
C PHE A 202 0.74 17.68 16.47
N ILE A 203 1.51 16.69 16.01
CA ILE A 203 0.96 15.43 15.45
C ILE A 203 0.35 14.60 16.58
N VAL A 204 1.10 14.40 17.68
CA VAL A 204 0.63 13.63 18.83
C VAL A 204 -0.57 14.31 19.48
N LYS A 205 -0.55 15.65 19.59
CA LYS A 205 -1.67 16.47 20.10
C LYS A 205 -2.97 16.18 19.35
N ARG A 206 -2.92 16.14 18.03
CA ARG A 206 -4.05 15.82 17.17
C ARG A 206 -4.62 14.42 17.47
N THR A 207 -3.75 13.42 17.59
CA THR A 207 -4.15 12.04 17.90
C THR A 207 -4.77 11.92 19.28
N ILE A 208 -4.22 12.60 20.30
CA ILE A 208 -4.81 12.62 21.65
C ILE A 208 -6.22 13.24 21.60
N MET A 209 -6.38 14.41 20.96
CA MET A 209 -7.68 15.08 20.83
C MET A 209 -8.70 14.18 20.12
N GLY A 210 -8.30 13.49 19.05
CA GLY A 210 -9.17 12.52 18.38
C GLY A 210 -9.56 11.34 19.26
N CYS A 211 -8.65 10.82 20.09
CA CYS A 211 -8.95 9.77 21.05
C CYS A 211 -9.90 10.26 22.17
N GLN A 212 -9.78 11.52 22.57
CA GLN A 212 -10.70 12.13 23.54
C GLN A 212 -12.12 12.29 22.98
N ALA A 213 -12.23 12.60 21.67
CA ALA A 213 -13.50 12.76 20.95
C ALA A 213 -14.28 11.46 20.72
N LEU A 214 -13.71 10.28 21.05
CA LEU A 214 -14.39 8.99 20.89
C LEU A 214 -15.65 8.91 21.77
N ASN A 215 -16.78 8.53 21.18
CA ASN A 215 -18.06 8.31 21.84
C ASN A 215 -18.03 7.04 22.71
N TYR A 216 -17.31 7.07 23.81
CA TYR A 216 -17.20 5.97 24.77
C TYR A 216 -16.69 6.46 26.09
N GLU A 217 -17.40 6.19 27.19
CA GLU A 217 -17.09 6.76 28.50
C GLU A 217 -15.95 6.02 29.22
N ARG A 218 -15.95 4.69 29.21
CA ARG A 218 -15.00 3.87 29.98
C ARG A 218 -13.68 3.66 29.24
N LYS A 219 -13.06 4.77 28.77
CA LYS A 219 -11.75 4.78 28.12
C LYS A 219 -10.71 5.52 28.96
N GLN A 220 -9.47 5.06 28.88
CA GLN A 220 -8.28 5.75 29.40
C GLN A 220 -7.27 5.91 28.27
N ILE A 221 -6.62 7.07 28.20
CA ILE A 221 -5.67 7.40 27.12
C ILE A 221 -4.27 7.50 27.72
N TYR A 222 -3.35 6.75 27.12
CA TYR A 222 -1.95 6.64 27.54
C TYR A 222 -1.02 7.04 26.42
N VAL A 223 -0.19 8.05 26.63
CA VAL A 223 0.90 8.45 25.74
C VAL A 223 2.17 7.74 26.18
N LEU A 224 2.73 6.91 25.30
CA LEU A 224 3.89 6.06 25.59
C LEU A 224 5.12 6.64 24.89
N ASP A 225 5.90 7.49 25.60
CA ASP A 225 7.02 8.22 24.99
C ASP A 225 8.36 7.53 25.24
N ASP A 226 8.89 6.87 24.23
CA ASP A 226 10.21 6.21 24.26
C ASP A 226 11.39 7.20 24.27
N THR A 227 11.16 8.48 23.98
CA THR A 227 12.18 9.52 23.99
C THR A 227 12.18 10.37 25.25
N ARG A 228 11.22 10.17 26.15
CA ARG A 228 11.17 10.79 27.49
C ARG A 228 11.20 12.32 27.45
N ARG A 229 10.45 12.91 26.50
CA ARG A 229 10.43 14.36 26.24
C ARG A 229 9.63 15.10 27.30
N GLN A 230 10.21 16.17 27.85
CA GLN A 230 9.51 17.03 28.81
C GLN A 230 8.31 17.74 28.14
N SER A 231 8.43 18.16 26.87
CA SER A 231 7.32 18.77 26.13
C SER A 231 6.13 17.81 25.99
N MET A 232 6.41 16.54 25.71
CA MET A 232 5.36 15.51 25.57
C MET A 232 4.68 15.21 26.92
N LYS A 233 5.44 15.22 28.02
CA LYS A 233 4.88 15.07 29.36
C LYS A 233 3.96 16.25 29.71
N GLN A 234 4.37 17.48 29.41
CA GLN A 234 3.56 18.67 29.61
C GLN A 234 2.29 18.62 28.74
N LEU A 235 2.42 18.27 27.46
CA LEU A 235 1.29 18.13 26.56
C LEU A 235 0.26 17.11 27.07
N ALA A 236 0.71 15.95 27.55
CA ALA A 236 -0.18 14.93 28.09
C ALA A 236 -0.90 15.42 29.34
N GLN A 237 -0.22 16.15 30.22
CA GLN A 237 -0.81 16.78 31.42
C GLN A 237 -1.84 17.85 31.06
N GLU A 238 -1.52 18.74 30.11
CA GLU A 238 -2.44 19.78 29.61
C GLU A 238 -3.72 19.21 29.01
N LEU A 239 -3.60 18.07 28.35
CA LEU A 239 -4.74 17.38 27.73
C LEU A 239 -5.42 16.35 28.65
N GLY A 240 -4.94 16.19 29.90
CA GLY A 240 -5.54 15.26 30.86
C GLY A 240 -5.37 13.78 30.51
N CYS A 241 -4.23 13.42 29.90
CA CYS A 241 -3.89 12.04 29.53
C CYS A 241 -2.78 11.47 30.43
N HIS A 242 -2.73 10.15 30.52
CA HIS A 242 -1.65 9.46 31.21
C HIS A 242 -0.37 9.48 30.36
N TYR A 243 0.77 9.79 30.99
CA TYR A 243 2.08 9.78 30.36
C TYR A 243 2.92 8.65 30.93
N LEU A 244 3.35 7.72 30.09
CA LEU A 244 4.19 6.59 30.48
C LEU A 244 5.51 6.62 29.71
N THR A 245 6.58 6.28 30.44
CA THR A 245 7.92 6.11 29.88
C THR A 245 8.55 4.83 30.40
N ARG A 246 9.65 4.42 29.81
CA ARG A 246 10.45 3.29 30.26
C ARG A 246 11.94 3.64 30.25
N PRO A 247 12.78 2.92 31.01
CA PRO A 247 14.20 3.26 31.15
C PRO A 247 15.02 3.07 29.87
N ASP A 248 14.65 2.09 29.03
CA ASP A 248 15.35 1.78 27.80
C ASP A 248 14.38 1.74 26.58
N ASN A 249 14.93 1.62 25.38
CA ASN A 249 14.15 1.53 24.15
C ASN A 249 14.24 0.11 23.51
N SER A 250 14.50 -0.92 24.32
CA SER A 250 14.62 -2.30 23.85
C SER A 250 13.34 -2.71 23.11
N HIS A 251 13.52 -3.39 21.96
CA HIS A 251 12.41 -3.88 21.13
C HIS A 251 11.45 -2.80 20.58
N ALA A 252 11.92 -1.53 20.51
CA ALA A 252 11.19 -0.41 19.92
C ALA A 252 9.71 -0.38 20.35
N LYS A 253 8.76 -0.24 19.39
CA LYS A 253 7.32 -0.14 19.66
C LYS A 253 6.76 -1.34 20.45
N ALA A 254 7.14 -2.58 20.11
CA ALA A 254 6.69 -3.76 20.84
C ALA A 254 7.07 -3.71 22.32
N GLY A 255 8.33 -3.36 22.61
CA GLY A 255 8.79 -3.21 23.99
C GLY A 255 8.09 -2.09 24.75
N ASN A 256 7.78 -0.98 24.06
CA ASN A 256 7.02 0.14 24.63
C ASN A 256 5.59 -0.29 24.99
N LEU A 257 4.87 -0.93 24.06
CA LEU A 257 3.54 -1.48 24.30
C LEU A 257 3.55 -2.53 25.43
N ASN A 258 4.51 -3.45 25.43
CA ASN A 258 4.62 -4.48 26.48
C ASN A 258 4.90 -3.90 27.87
N SER A 259 5.67 -2.82 27.93
CA SER A 259 5.88 -2.07 29.20
C SER A 259 4.60 -1.41 29.69
N ALA A 260 3.84 -0.79 28.79
CA ALA A 260 2.58 -0.14 29.11
C ALA A 260 1.50 -1.15 29.55
N LEU A 261 1.40 -2.31 28.88
CA LEU A 261 0.42 -3.34 29.21
C LEU A 261 0.57 -3.91 30.64
N LYS A 262 1.76 -3.84 31.22
CA LYS A 262 2.03 -4.23 32.61
C LYS A 262 1.57 -3.18 33.64
N GLN A 263 1.33 -1.94 33.19
CA GLN A 263 0.97 -0.79 34.02
C GLN A 263 -0.48 -0.34 33.83
N THR A 264 -1.19 -0.90 32.85
CA THR A 264 -2.56 -0.56 32.48
C THR A 264 -3.48 -1.74 32.68
N HIS A 265 -4.81 -1.53 32.86
CA HIS A 265 -5.71 -2.55 33.36
C HIS A 265 -7.03 -2.71 32.59
N GLY A 266 -7.25 -1.95 31.50
CA GLY A 266 -8.46 -2.07 30.67
C GLY A 266 -8.65 -3.48 30.11
N GLU A 267 -9.88 -3.95 30.07
CA GLU A 267 -10.24 -5.27 29.51
C GLU A 267 -9.88 -5.40 28.03
N LEU A 268 -10.01 -4.29 27.31
CA LEU A 268 -9.65 -4.15 25.92
C LEU A 268 -8.53 -3.13 25.75
N VAL A 269 -7.69 -3.35 24.75
CA VAL A 269 -6.55 -2.50 24.43
C VAL A 269 -6.69 -2.04 22.98
N VAL A 270 -6.65 -0.73 22.77
CA VAL A 270 -6.63 -0.10 21.45
C VAL A 270 -5.25 0.50 21.21
N VAL A 271 -4.71 0.37 20.01
CA VAL A 271 -3.45 1.00 19.64
C VAL A 271 -3.68 1.92 18.44
N PHE A 272 -3.31 3.18 18.63
CA PHE A 272 -3.16 4.15 17.54
C PHE A 272 -1.71 4.61 17.48
N ASP A 273 -1.09 4.58 16.30
CA ASP A 273 0.19 5.25 16.09
C ASP A 273 0.04 6.75 16.37
N ALA A 274 1.14 7.39 16.72
CA ALA A 274 1.18 8.79 17.13
C ALA A 274 0.55 9.78 16.14
N ASP A 275 0.37 9.38 14.89
CA ASP A 275 -0.18 10.17 13.79
C ASP A 275 -1.55 9.66 13.28
N PHE A 276 -2.17 8.68 13.94
CA PHE A 276 -3.48 8.13 13.57
C PHE A 276 -4.59 8.69 14.43
N VAL A 277 -5.51 9.41 13.80
CA VAL A 277 -6.65 10.06 14.46
C VAL A 277 -7.91 9.22 14.23
N PRO A 278 -8.59 8.72 15.28
CA PRO A 278 -9.82 7.97 15.12
C PRO A 278 -11.03 8.87 14.81
N THR A 279 -12.06 8.28 14.18
CA THR A 279 -13.39 8.89 14.11
C THR A 279 -14.15 8.64 15.42
N THR A 280 -15.09 9.53 15.76
CA THR A 280 -15.80 9.50 17.06
C THR A 280 -16.49 8.17 17.34
N ASN A 281 -16.91 7.43 16.32
CA ASN A 281 -17.62 6.16 16.42
C ASN A 281 -16.71 4.90 16.42
N PHE A 282 -15.38 5.04 16.48
CA PHE A 282 -14.47 3.87 16.41
C PHE A 282 -14.80 2.81 17.47
N LEU A 283 -14.92 3.21 18.74
CA LEU A 283 -15.22 2.26 19.82
C LEU A 283 -16.64 1.71 19.76
N GLU A 284 -17.62 2.50 19.38
CA GLU A 284 -19.00 2.05 19.15
C GLU A 284 -19.05 0.93 18.11
N ARG A 285 -18.24 1.01 17.05
CA ARG A 285 -18.22 0.04 15.95
C ARG A 285 -17.41 -1.21 16.26
N THR A 286 -16.46 -1.15 17.19
CA THR A 286 -15.46 -2.21 17.39
C THR A 286 -15.64 -2.99 18.70
N VAL A 287 -15.95 -2.32 19.79
CA VAL A 287 -16.02 -2.94 21.15
C VAL A 287 -16.99 -4.10 21.22
N GLY A 288 -18.17 -3.96 20.61
CA GLY A 288 -19.24 -4.98 20.68
C GLY A 288 -18.86 -6.35 20.14
N PHE A 289 -17.86 -6.46 19.28
CA PHE A 289 -17.34 -7.74 18.81
C PHE A 289 -16.79 -8.63 19.94
N PHE A 290 -16.25 -8.02 20.97
CA PHE A 290 -15.61 -8.71 22.10
C PHE A 290 -16.57 -9.31 23.10
N HIS A 291 -17.88 -9.16 22.89
CA HIS A 291 -18.88 -10.00 23.56
C HIS A 291 -18.66 -11.49 23.24
N ASN A 292 -18.14 -11.79 22.04
CA ASN A 292 -17.65 -13.13 21.70
C ASN A 292 -16.23 -13.33 22.28
N SER A 293 -16.10 -14.23 23.26
CA SER A 293 -14.83 -14.54 23.94
C SER A 293 -13.74 -15.10 23.00
N LYS A 294 -14.12 -15.67 21.85
CA LYS A 294 -13.17 -16.20 20.86
C LYS A 294 -12.44 -15.09 20.09
N ILE A 295 -12.98 -13.87 20.03
CA ILE A 295 -12.32 -12.77 19.34
C ILE A 295 -11.18 -12.24 20.21
N GLY A 296 -9.94 -12.44 19.73
CA GLY A 296 -8.72 -11.95 20.35
C GLY A 296 -8.34 -10.58 19.87
N LEU A 297 -8.59 -10.26 18.57
CA LEU A 297 -8.21 -8.97 17.96
C LEU A 297 -9.21 -8.63 16.85
N LEU A 298 -9.50 -7.33 16.70
CA LEU A 298 -10.21 -6.77 15.56
C LEU A 298 -9.39 -5.66 14.94
N GLN A 299 -9.12 -5.77 13.64
CA GLN A 299 -8.40 -4.79 12.82
C GLN A 299 -9.38 -3.98 11.98
N THR A 300 -9.14 -2.68 11.84
CA THR A 300 -9.80 -1.81 10.86
C THR A 300 -8.80 -1.29 9.82
N PRO A 301 -9.23 -0.75 8.66
CA PRO A 301 -8.32 -0.19 7.67
C PRO A 301 -7.43 0.91 8.23
N GLN A 302 -6.18 0.93 7.81
CA GLN A 302 -5.38 2.15 7.87
C GLN A 302 -5.79 3.03 6.68
N SER A 303 -6.24 4.24 6.95
CA SER A 303 -6.50 5.27 5.96
C SER A 303 -5.49 6.41 6.15
N TYR A 304 -5.36 7.27 5.15
CA TYR A 304 -4.45 8.40 5.23
C TYR A 304 -5.17 9.68 4.89
N TYR A 305 -4.91 10.73 5.65
CA TYR A 305 -5.51 12.04 5.45
C TYR A 305 -4.72 12.91 4.46
N ASN A 306 -3.50 12.52 4.09
CA ASN A 306 -2.72 13.11 3.00
C ASN A 306 -2.51 12.10 1.87
N SER A 307 -2.18 12.59 0.69
CA SER A 307 -1.83 11.73 -0.45
C SER A 307 -0.39 11.22 -0.33
N ASP A 308 -0.17 9.97 -0.75
CA ASP A 308 1.19 9.43 -0.85
C ASP A 308 2.05 10.22 -1.87
N PRO A 309 3.39 10.13 -1.78
CA PRO A 309 4.27 10.94 -2.63
C PRO A 309 4.17 10.59 -4.12
N ILE A 310 3.83 9.35 -4.49
CA ILE A 310 3.69 8.95 -5.90
C ILE A 310 2.48 9.65 -6.52
N ALA A 311 1.32 9.58 -5.85
CA ALA A 311 0.12 10.27 -6.31
C ALA A 311 0.33 11.78 -6.40
N ARG A 312 0.98 12.38 -5.38
CA ARG A 312 1.25 13.82 -5.31
C ARG A 312 2.22 14.27 -6.40
N ASN A 313 3.35 13.57 -6.57
CA ASN A 313 4.38 13.94 -7.53
C ASN A 313 3.90 13.82 -8.98
N LEU A 314 2.92 12.95 -9.25
CA LEU A 314 2.25 12.85 -10.54
C LEU A 314 1.05 13.81 -10.69
N GLY A 315 0.61 14.51 -9.63
CA GLY A 315 -0.61 15.32 -9.64
C GLY A 315 -1.87 14.46 -9.87
N LEU A 316 -1.89 13.27 -9.30
CA LEU A 316 -2.96 12.28 -9.41
C LEU A 316 -3.63 11.99 -8.06
N GLU A 317 -3.58 12.93 -7.10
CA GLU A 317 -4.11 12.77 -5.75
C GLU A 317 -5.60 12.45 -5.72
N ASN A 318 -6.35 12.89 -6.72
CA ASN A 318 -7.78 12.63 -6.87
C ASN A 318 -8.09 11.38 -7.70
N VAL A 319 -7.08 10.72 -8.28
CA VAL A 319 -7.20 9.57 -9.19
C VAL A 319 -6.65 8.31 -8.56
N LEU A 320 -5.45 8.39 -7.99
CA LEU A 320 -4.80 7.25 -7.34
C LEU A 320 -5.33 7.07 -5.92
N THR A 321 -5.49 5.82 -5.53
CA THR A 321 -5.67 5.40 -4.14
C THR A 321 -4.31 5.10 -3.53
N PRO A 322 -4.13 5.23 -2.20
CA PRO A 322 -2.94 4.74 -1.53
C PRO A 322 -2.65 3.28 -1.90
N GLU A 323 -1.37 2.93 -1.98
CA GLU A 323 -0.97 1.57 -2.39
C GLU A 323 -1.58 0.49 -1.49
N GLU A 324 -1.73 0.78 -0.21
CA GLU A 324 -2.28 -0.12 0.81
C GLU A 324 -3.78 -0.36 0.68
N GLU A 325 -4.49 0.45 -0.11
CA GLU A 325 -5.94 0.35 -0.22
C GLU A 325 -6.39 -1.04 -0.73
N VAL A 326 -5.60 -1.68 -1.62
CA VAL A 326 -5.90 -3.04 -2.08
C VAL A 326 -5.79 -4.05 -0.93
N PHE A 327 -4.82 -3.87 -0.03
CA PHE A 327 -4.64 -4.73 1.12
C PHE A 327 -5.87 -4.65 2.06
N TYR A 328 -6.30 -3.44 2.40
CA TYR A 328 -7.42 -3.24 3.33
C TYR A 328 -8.78 -3.53 2.69
N ARG A 329 -9.02 -3.09 1.45
CA ARG A 329 -10.34 -3.20 0.81
C ARG A 329 -10.62 -4.59 0.25
N TYR A 330 -9.59 -5.31 -0.19
CA TYR A 330 -9.72 -6.59 -0.87
C TYR A 330 -9.06 -7.75 -0.11
N LEU A 331 -7.78 -7.65 0.26
CA LEU A 331 -7.06 -8.78 0.83
C LEU A 331 -7.49 -9.09 2.27
N GLN A 332 -7.66 -8.13 3.14
CA GLN A 332 -8.08 -8.36 4.52
C GLN A 332 -9.46 -9.04 4.63
N PRO A 333 -10.51 -8.66 3.85
CA PRO A 333 -11.78 -9.39 3.84
C PRO A 333 -11.68 -10.86 3.42
N ILE A 334 -10.83 -11.20 2.45
CA ILE A 334 -10.61 -12.61 2.07
C ILE A 334 -9.79 -13.36 3.12
N ARG A 335 -8.84 -12.68 3.77
CA ARG A 335 -8.07 -13.23 4.89
C ARG A 335 -8.91 -13.44 6.14
N ASP A 336 -9.90 -12.58 6.41
CA ASP A 336 -10.86 -12.77 7.50
C ASP A 336 -11.66 -14.07 7.30
N GLY A 337 -12.10 -14.32 6.08
CA GLY A 337 -12.75 -15.57 5.73
C GLY A 337 -11.88 -16.82 5.91
N ALA A 338 -10.59 -16.70 5.65
CA ALA A 338 -9.60 -17.76 5.86
C ALA A 338 -9.15 -17.87 7.34
N GLY A 339 -9.56 -16.94 8.21
CA GLY A 339 -9.14 -16.87 9.62
C GLY A 339 -7.69 -16.40 9.82
N SER A 340 -7.18 -15.57 8.90
CA SER A 340 -5.77 -15.11 8.88
C SER A 340 -5.65 -13.59 8.72
N VAL A 341 -6.54 -12.84 9.38
CA VAL A 341 -6.46 -11.38 9.44
C VAL A 341 -5.07 -10.95 9.91
N VAL A 342 -4.52 -9.97 9.25
CA VAL A 342 -3.23 -9.39 9.63
C VAL A 342 -3.46 -8.22 10.58
N CYS A 343 -2.84 -8.25 11.74
CA CYS A 343 -2.68 -7.08 12.60
C CYS A 343 -1.66 -6.14 11.94
N ALA A 344 -2.06 -4.90 11.69
CA ALA A 344 -1.29 -3.93 10.92
C ALA A 344 -0.65 -2.83 11.80
N GLY A 345 -0.56 -3.04 13.10
CA GLY A 345 0.18 -2.21 14.04
C GLY A 345 -0.56 -0.99 14.59
N THR A 346 -1.59 -0.51 13.92
CA THR A 346 -2.42 0.63 14.37
C THR A 346 -3.88 0.42 14.02
N SER A 347 -4.78 1.19 14.61
CA SER A 347 -6.23 1.14 14.32
C SER A 347 -6.83 -0.25 14.57
N PHE A 348 -6.39 -0.89 15.62
CA PHE A 348 -6.90 -2.19 16.06
C PHE A 348 -7.28 -2.16 17.55
N ILE A 349 -8.13 -3.10 17.92
CA ILE A 349 -8.52 -3.37 19.30
C ILE A 349 -8.27 -4.85 19.60
N ALA A 350 -7.73 -5.15 20.79
CA ALA A 350 -7.38 -6.50 21.20
C ALA A 350 -7.89 -6.78 22.61
N ARG A 351 -8.23 -8.04 22.87
CA ARG A 351 -8.53 -8.55 24.21
C ARG A 351 -7.25 -8.67 25.03
N ARG A 352 -7.18 -8.01 26.19
CA ARG A 352 -5.99 -8.06 27.05
C ARG A 352 -5.63 -9.48 27.48
N SER A 353 -6.60 -10.30 27.90
CA SER A 353 -6.33 -11.68 28.32
C SER A 353 -5.73 -12.51 27.18
N ALA A 354 -6.17 -12.30 25.93
CA ALA A 354 -5.59 -13.00 24.78
C ALA A 354 -4.13 -12.58 24.52
N LEU A 355 -3.79 -11.29 24.68
CA LEU A 355 -2.41 -10.82 24.61
C LEU A 355 -1.55 -11.39 25.73
N GLN A 356 -2.09 -11.53 26.94
CA GLN A 356 -1.38 -12.13 28.08
C GLN A 356 -1.05 -13.61 27.83
N GLU A 357 -1.96 -14.37 27.24
CA GLU A 357 -1.74 -15.80 26.93
C GLU A 357 -0.62 -16.06 25.91
N ILE A 358 -0.25 -15.08 25.11
CA ILE A 358 0.85 -15.17 24.13
C ILE A 358 2.11 -14.42 24.56
N ASP A 359 2.16 -13.99 25.82
CA ASP A 359 3.25 -13.17 26.38
C ASP A 359 3.39 -11.81 25.67
N TYR A 360 2.22 -11.15 25.42
CA TYR A 360 2.07 -9.84 24.83
C TYR A 360 2.56 -9.76 23.36
N PHE A 361 3.05 -8.56 22.94
CA PHE A 361 3.55 -8.34 21.59
C PHE A 361 4.88 -9.03 21.35
N VAL A 362 5.02 -9.62 20.16
CA VAL A 362 6.23 -10.28 19.71
C VAL A 362 7.40 -9.29 19.63
N THR A 363 8.57 -9.68 20.10
CA THR A 363 9.75 -8.80 20.18
C THR A 363 10.95 -9.28 19.36
N ASP A 364 10.85 -10.42 18.68
CA ASP A 364 11.91 -11.04 17.90
C ASP A 364 11.87 -10.69 16.39
N SER A 365 11.00 -9.75 16.00
CA SER A 365 10.87 -9.23 14.63
C SER A 365 10.62 -7.73 14.61
N VAL A 366 10.90 -7.08 13.47
CA VAL A 366 10.54 -5.67 13.21
C VAL A 366 9.09 -5.47 12.76
N SER A 367 8.33 -6.56 12.59
CA SER A 367 6.87 -6.59 12.34
C SER A 367 6.17 -7.31 13.51
N GLU A 368 6.27 -6.73 14.69
CA GLU A 368 5.74 -7.27 15.94
C GLU A 368 4.24 -7.54 15.87
N ASP A 369 3.52 -6.67 15.18
CA ASP A 369 2.08 -6.70 14.98
C ASP A 369 1.64 -7.93 14.16
N TYR A 370 2.26 -8.14 13.00
CA TYR A 370 2.01 -9.29 12.13
C TYR A 370 2.17 -10.63 12.88
N PHE A 371 3.28 -10.78 13.61
CA PHE A 371 3.55 -12.03 14.34
C PHE A 371 2.72 -12.19 15.62
N THR A 372 2.34 -11.10 16.25
CA THR A 372 1.38 -11.11 17.36
C THR A 372 0.03 -11.66 16.89
N GLY A 373 -0.46 -11.21 15.71
CA GLY A 373 -1.66 -11.76 15.10
C GLY A 373 -1.55 -13.27 14.81
N ILE A 374 -0.40 -13.72 14.28
CA ILE A 374 -0.14 -15.14 14.02
C ILE A 374 -0.17 -15.96 15.33
N ARG A 375 0.47 -15.49 16.42
CA ARG A 375 0.46 -16.18 17.71
C ARG A 375 -0.95 -16.27 18.30
N LEU A 376 -1.74 -15.20 18.22
CA LEU A 376 -3.16 -15.23 18.65
C LEU A 376 -3.96 -16.30 17.87
N SER A 377 -3.83 -16.31 16.54
CA SER A 377 -4.49 -17.31 15.70
C SER A 377 -4.04 -18.73 16.01
N ALA A 378 -2.74 -18.94 16.26
CA ALA A 378 -2.17 -20.24 16.62
C ALA A 378 -2.64 -20.75 18.00
N LYS A 379 -3.03 -19.85 18.91
CA LYS A 379 -3.68 -20.17 20.20
C LYS A 379 -5.18 -20.44 20.07
N GLY A 380 -5.75 -20.28 18.88
CA GLY A 380 -7.18 -20.54 18.62
C GLY A 380 -8.07 -19.31 18.74
N TYR A 381 -7.53 -18.11 18.94
CA TYR A 381 -8.30 -16.88 18.88
C TYR A 381 -8.67 -16.53 17.44
N GLU A 382 -9.88 -16.02 17.26
CA GLU A 382 -10.32 -15.43 15.99
C GLU A 382 -9.82 -13.98 15.90
N LEU A 383 -9.17 -13.66 14.80
CA LEU A 383 -8.89 -12.28 14.41
C LEU A 383 -9.97 -11.84 13.42
N ALA A 384 -10.63 -10.73 13.71
CA ALA A 384 -11.71 -10.18 12.91
C ALA A 384 -11.25 -8.96 12.12
N TYR A 385 -11.83 -8.73 10.96
CA TYR A 385 -11.57 -7.54 10.15
C TYR A 385 -12.86 -6.77 9.85
N LEU A 386 -12.93 -5.52 10.29
CA LEU A 386 -14.03 -4.60 9.97
C LEU A 386 -13.58 -3.62 8.89
N ASN A 387 -14.11 -3.78 7.67
CA ASN A 387 -13.75 -2.94 6.52
C ASN A 387 -14.47 -1.59 6.56
N GLU A 388 -14.27 -0.84 7.63
CA GLU A 388 -14.77 0.53 7.82
C GLU A 388 -13.60 1.46 8.15
N LYS A 389 -13.51 2.58 7.47
CA LYS A 389 -12.45 3.59 7.70
C LYS A 389 -12.79 4.41 8.95
N LEU A 390 -12.35 3.92 10.08
CA LEU A 390 -12.63 4.49 11.41
C LEU A 390 -11.45 5.29 11.99
N SER A 391 -10.40 5.48 11.23
CA SER A 391 -9.24 6.32 11.57
C SER A 391 -8.47 6.72 10.33
N ALA A 392 -7.68 7.78 10.43
CA ALA A 392 -6.73 8.15 9.38
C ALA A 392 -5.42 8.68 9.98
N GLY A 393 -4.32 8.32 9.32
CA GLY A 393 -2.96 8.72 9.70
C GLY A 393 -2.26 9.53 8.63
N LEU A 394 -0.98 9.82 8.86
CA LEU A 394 -0.12 10.55 7.95
C LEU A 394 0.69 9.57 7.08
N ALA A 395 0.44 9.54 5.78
CA ALA A 395 1.27 8.80 4.83
C ALA A 395 2.69 9.41 4.75
N ALA A 396 3.64 8.62 4.27
CA ALA A 396 5.00 9.12 4.02
C ALA A 396 4.98 10.37 3.12
N GLU A 397 5.80 11.37 3.45
CA GLU A 397 5.74 12.70 2.83
C GLU A 397 6.80 12.89 1.72
N SER A 398 7.67 11.90 1.50
CA SER A 398 8.66 11.90 0.44
C SER A 398 8.80 10.51 -0.18
N ILE A 399 9.25 10.45 -1.42
CA ILE A 399 9.46 9.17 -2.11
C ILE A 399 10.51 8.31 -1.39
N GLY A 400 11.56 8.90 -0.85
CA GLY A 400 12.56 8.18 -0.06
C GLY A 400 11.95 7.54 1.18
N ALA A 401 11.19 8.30 1.98
CA ALA A 401 10.52 7.80 3.20
C ALA A 401 9.48 6.72 2.87
N HIS A 402 8.76 6.85 1.75
CA HIS A 402 7.82 5.85 1.26
C HIS A 402 8.52 4.52 0.96
N ILE A 403 9.63 4.56 0.21
CA ILE A 403 10.42 3.35 -0.09
C ILE A 403 10.99 2.74 1.19
N ASP A 404 11.59 3.53 2.09
CA ASP A 404 12.15 3.02 3.35
C ASP A 404 11.08 2.29 4.20
N GLN A 405 9.84 2.79 4.20
CA GLN A 405 8.71 2.14 4.87
C GLN A 405 8.41 0.76 4.24
N ARG A 406 8.38 0.66 2.91
CA ARG A 406 8.18 -0.62 2.19
C ARG A 406 9.30 -1.62 2.48
N LEU A 407 10.56 -1.15 2.44
CA LEU A 407 11.72 -2.01 2.76
C LEU A 407 11.65 -2.57 4.18
N ARG A 408 11.20 -1.76 5.15
CA ARG A 408 10.98 -2.20 6.52
C ARG A 408 9.90 -3.29 6.61
N TRP A 409 8.75 -3.08 5.95
CA TRP A 409 7.66 -4.07 5.93
C TRP A 409 8.08 -5.38 5.26
N GLY A 410 8.73 -5.30 4.11
CA GLY A 410 9.24 -6.49 3.42
C GLY A 410 10.24 -7.27 4.26
N ARG A 411 11.19 -6.56 4.88
CA ARG A 411 12.14 -7.17 5.80
C ARG A 411 11.44 -7.86 6.97
N GLY A 412 10.53 -7.15 7.66
CA GLY A 412 9.84 -7.68 8.81
C GLY A 412 9.01 -8.92 8.47
N THR A 413 8.23 -8.88 7.38
CA THR A 413 7.42 -10.02 6.95
C THR A 413 8.28 -11.23 6.60
N LEU A 414 9.39 -11.06 5.88
CA LEU A 414 10.27 -12.15 5.48
C LEU A 414 11.08 -12.75 6.63
N GLN A 415 11.21 -12.06 7.77
CA GLN A 415 11.75 -12.65 8.99
C GLN A 415 10.94 -13.88 9.46
N ALA A 416 9.72 -14.06 8.96
CA ALA A 416 8.90 -15.24 9.19
C ALA A 416 9.62 -16.56 8.96
N PHE A 417 10.54 -16.63 7.99
CA PHE A 417 11.30 -17.85 7.72
C PHE A 417 12.33 -18.21 8.82
N PHE A 418 12.64 -17.27 9.72
CA PHE A 418 13.79 -17.36 10.63
C PHE A 418 13.41 -17.28 12.11
N ILE A 419 12.12 -17.13 12.45
CA ILE A 419 11.62 -17.01 13.82
C ILE A 419 10.65 -18.13 14.18
N LYS A 420 10.42 -18.34 15.48
CA LYS A 420 9.50 -19.38 15.97
C LYS A 420 8.03 -19.14 15.57
N SER A 421 7.66 -17.88 15.33
CA SER A 421 6.32 -17.50 14.90
C SER A 421 6.10 -17.65 13.38
N ASN A 422 6.87 -18.54 12.72
CA ASN A 422 6.73 -18.84 11.30
C ASN A 422 5.34 -19.40 10.99
N PRO A 423 4.50 -18.71 10.18
CA PRO A 423 3.12 -19.14 9.91
C PRO A 423 3.01 -20.45 9.16
N LEU A 424 4.09 -20.89 8.49
CA LEU A 424 4.09 -22.16 7.75
C LEU A 424 4.33 -23.36 8.67
N THR A 425 4.97 -23.17 9.81
CA THR A 425 5.40 -24.25 10.70
C THR A 425 4.84 -24.20 12.12
N ILE A 426 4.42 -23.01 12.59
CA ILE A 426 3.83 -22.86 13.94
C ILE A 426 2.62 -23.80 14.11
N PRO A 427 2.53 -24.56 15.21
CA PRO A 427 1.36 -25.41 15.47
C PRO A 427 0.11 -24.54 15.73
N GLY A 428 -1.08 -25.11 15.45
CA GLY A 428 -2.38 -24.46 15.71
C GLY A 428 -3.02 -23.75 14.51
N LEU A 429 -2.26 -23.44 13.43
CA LEU A 429 -2.85 -22.88 12.22
C LEU A 429 -3.39 -23.98 11.28
N ASN A 430 -4.58 -23.73 10.72
CA ASN A 430 -5.17 -24.59 9.69
C ASN A 430 -4.58 -24.32 8.28
N PRO A 431 -4.82 -25.21 7.28
CA PRO A 431 -4.26 -25.06 5.94
C PRO A 431 -4.63 -23.74 5.23
N TRP A 432 -5.86 -23.24 5.41
CA TRP A 432 -6.29 -21.99 4.80
C TRP A 432 -5.55 -20.77 5.38
N GLN A 433 -5.32 -20.78 6.69
CA GLN A 433 -4.51 -19.76 7.34
C GLN A 433 -3.07 -19.78 6.83
N ARG A 434 -2.47 -20.97 6.70
CA ARG A 434 -1.12 -21.12 6.13
C ARG A 434 -1.03 -20.63 4.69
N LEU A 435 -2.02 -20.98 3.85
CA LEU A 435 -2.10 -20.53 2.46
C LEU A 435 -2.17 -19.00 2.37
N ALA A 436 -3.00 -18.37 3.21
CA ALA A 436 -3.12 -16.92 3.23
C ALA A 436 -1.83 -16.22 3.69
N HIS A 437 -1.12 -16.78 4.67
CA HIS A 437 0.19 -16.25 5.08
C HIS A 437 1.25 -16.49 4.01
N LEU A 438 1.24 -17.64 3.31
CA LEU A 438 2.14 -17.93 2.19
C LEU A 438 1.94 -16.91 1.05
N GLU A 439 0.69 -16.53 0.74
CA GLU A 439 0.40 -15.46 -0.22
C GLU A 439 1.08 -14.16 0.16
N GLY A 440 0.99 -13.74 1.43
CA GLY A 440 1.64 -12.52 1.94
C GLY A 440 3.17 -12.58 1.90
N LEU A 441 3.76 -13.75 2.12
CA LEU A 441 5.21 -13.96 1.98
C LEU A 441 5.63 -13.92 0.50
N ALA A 442 4.86 -14.59 -0.37
CA ALA A 442 5.11 -14.62 -1.82
C ALA A 442 5.05 -13.23 -2.46
N HIS A 443 4.20 -12.34 -1.93
CA HIS A 443 4.10 -10.94 -2.40
C HIS A 443 5.48 -10.25 -2.45
N TRP A 444 6.31 -10.39 -1.42
CA TRP A 444 7.64 -9.76 -1.39
C TRP A 444 8.62 -10.39 -2.36
N LEU A 445 8.44 -11.67 -2.71
CA LEU A 445 9.28 -12.36 -3.68
C LEU A 445 8.96 -11.95 -5.12
N THR A 446 7.83 -11.27 -5.38
CA THR A 446 7.47 -10.78 -6.72
C THR A 446 8.43 -9.69 -7.24
N CYS A 447 9.32 -9.15 -6.41
CA CYS A 447 10.39 -8.25 -6.85
C CYS A 447 11.35 -8.95 -7.84
N PHE A 448 11.60 -10.26 -7.72
CA PHE A 448 12.45 -11.01 -8.65
C PHE A 448 11.89 -11.01 -10.08
N PRO A 449 10.66 -11.51 -10.33
CA PRO A 449 10.08 -11.42 -11.66
C PRO A 449 9.91 -9.99 -12.14
N ARG A 450 9.57 -9.04 -11.27
CA ARG A 450 9.41 -7.64 -11.66
C ARG A 450 10.70 -7.07 -12.26
N VAL A 451 11.84 -7.25 -11.59
CA VAL A 451 13.13 -6.82 -12.11
C VAL A 451 13.52 -7.63 -13.35
N PHE A 452 13.32 -8.95 -13.33
CA PHE A 452 13.63 -9.81 -14.48
C PHE A 452 12.88 -9.37 -15.75
N PHE A 453 11.59 -9.07 -15.65
CA PHE A 453 10.76 -8.65 -16.78
C PHE A 453 11.20 -7.30 -17.37
N LEU A 454 11.83 -6.43 -16.60
CA LEU A 454 12.44 -5.21 -17.14
C LEU A 454 13.64 -5.52 -18.04
N PHE A 455 14.35 -6.62 -17.79
CA PHE A 455 15.50 -7.05 -18.57
C PHE A 455 15.15 -7.95 -19.76
N VAL A 456 13.99 -8.63 -19.76
CA VAL A 456 13.60 -9.58 -20.84
C VAL A 456 13.73 -8.98 -22.24
N PRO A 457 13.16 -7.79 -22.57
CA PRO A 457 13.29 -7.23 -23.91
C PRO A 457 14.75 -6.89 -24.28
N ILE A 458 15.54 -6.47 -23.31
CA ILE A 458 16.97 -6.17 -23.50
C ILE A 458 17.74 -7.45 -23.84
N ILE A 459 17.59 -8.49 -23.01
CA ILE A 459 18.25 -9.78 -23.18
C ILE A 459 17.83 -10.41 -24.54
N SER A 460 16.52 -10.45 -24.81
CA SER A 460 15.99 -11.02 -26.04
C SER A 460 16.56 -10.33 -27.28
N THR A 461 16.68 -8.99 -27.26
CA THR A 461 17.17 -8.23 -28.42
C THR A 461 18.67 -8.35 -28.61
N PHE A 462 19.48 -8.18 -27.55
CA PHE A 462 20.94 -8.16 -27.66
C PHE A 462 21.53 -9.57 -27.82
N ALA A 463 21.01 -10.56 -27.11
CA ALA A 463 21.46 -11.94 -27.22
C ALA A 463 20.71 -12.75 -28.30
N GLN A 464 19.72 -12.12 -28.97
CA GLN A 464 18.89 -12.75 -30.02
C GLN A 464 18.17 -14.01 -29.53
N LEU A 465 17.79 -14.06 -28.24
CA LEU A 465 17.12 -15.19 -27.62
C LEU A 465 15.61 -15.10 -27.78
N ASN A 466 15.00 -16.24 -28.10
CA ASN A 466 13.55 -16.38 -28.18
C ASN A 466 13.02 -17.33 -27.09
N PRO A 467 12.57 -16.79 -25.91
CA PRO A 467 12.18 -17.64 -24.78
C PRO A 467 10.79 -18.26 -24.91
N ILE A 468 10.00 -17.92 -25.94
CA ILE A 468 8.64 -18.40 -26.13
C ILE A 468 8.48 -18.92 -27.54
N ASN A 469 8.22 -20.23 -27.66
CA ASN A 469 7.84 -20.84 -28.92
C ASN A 469 6.31 -20.85 -29.01
N THR A 470 5.74 -19.98 -29.84
CA THR A 470 4.29 -19.86 -30.01
C THR A 470 3.92 -19.40 -31.40
N SER A 471 2.78 -19.87 -31.89
CA SER A 471 2.17 -19.43 -33.13
C SER A 471 1.08 -18.39 -32.91
N LEU A 472 0.71 -17.66 -33.96
CA LEU A 472 -0.40 -16.70 -33.90
C LEU A 472 -1.72 -17.35 -33.44
N PRO A 473 -2.13 -18.53 -33.98
CA PRO A 473 -3.32 -19.25 -33.52
C PRO A 473 -3.31 -19.57 -32.03
N GLU A 474 -2.19 -20.01 -31.45
CA GLU A 474 -2.05 -20.30 -30.02
C GLU A 474 -2.17 -19.03 -29.19
N THR A 475 -1.53 -17.95 -29.62
CA THR A 475 -1.64 -16.63 -28.96
C THR A 475 -3.09 -16.16 -28.90
N LEU A 476 -3.83 -16.24 -30.02
CA LEU A 476 -5.23 -15.80 -30.10
C LEU A 476 -6.17 -16.68 -29.27
N TYR A 477 -5.90 -17.99 -29.16
CA TYR A 477 -6.80 -18.95 -28.54
C TYR A 477 -6.50 -19.21 -27.06
N VAL A 478 -5.25 -19.11 -26.61
CA VAL A 478 -4.86 -19.44 -25.23
C VAL A 478 -4.44 -18.18 -24.44
N THR A 479 -3.50 -17.41 -24.99
CA THR A 479 -2.91 -16.27 -24.29
C THR A 479 -3.88 -15.11 -24.18
N LEU A 480 -4.48 -14.72 -25.30
CA LEU A 480 -5.33 -13.53 -25.37
C LEU A 480 -6.59 -13.63 -24.49
N PRO A 481 -7.35 -14.75 -24.43
CA PRO A 481 -8.51 -14.87 -23.54
C PRO A 481 -8.18 -14.63 -22.07
N TYR A 482 -7.05 -15.17 -21.60
CA TYR A 482 -6.60 -15.01 -20.23
C TYR A 482 -6.28 -13.54 -19.90
N TYR A 483 -5.43 -12.90 -20.70
CA TYR A 483 -5.01 -11.51 -20.43
C TYR A 483 -6.14 -10.50 -20.63
N VAL A 484 -6.96 -10.66 -21.67
CA VAL A 484 -8.10 -9.76 -21.91
C VAL A 484 -9.12 -9.85 -20.78
N LEU A 485 -9.47 -11.07 -20.33
CA LEU A 485 -10.37 -11.21 -19.21
C LEU A 485 -9.76 -10.61 -17.93
N LEU A 486 -8.52 -10.98 -17.60
CA LEU A 486 -7.84 -10.51 -16.39
C LEU A 486 -7.79 -8.99 -16.35
N LEU A 487 -7.33 -8.34 -17.43
CA LEU A 487 -7.29 -6.86 -17.51
C LEU A 487 -8.68 -6.25 -17.40
N SER A 488 -9.69 -6.86 -18.01
CA SER A 488 -11.06 -6.33 -17.97
C SER A 488 -11.66 -6.34 -16.58
N VAL A 489 -11.42 -7.39 -15.79
CA VAL A 489 -12.08 -7.59 -14.51
C VAL A 489 -11.23 -7.22 -13.29
N PHE A 490 -9.94 -6.99 -13.46
CA PHE A 490 -8.99 -6.84 -12.35
C PHE A 490 -9.39 -5.73 -11.39
N SER A 491 -9.62 -4.50 -11.88
CA SER A 491 -10.00 -3.38 -11.02
C SER A 491 -11.34 -3.59 -10.33
N TRP A 492 -12.30 -4.25 -11.02
CA TRP A 492 -13.58 -4.59 -10.45
C TRP A 492 -13.47 -5.67 -9.36
N LEU A 493 -12.70 -6.76 -9.58
CA LEU A 493 -12.44 -7.79 -8.57
C LEU A 493 -11.82 -7.21 -7.30
N ASN A 494 -10.92 -6.25 -7.44
CA ASN A 494 -10.29 -5.53 -6.33
C ASN A 494 -11.16 -4.38 -5.78
N ARG A 495 -12.47 -4.36 -6.06
CA ARG A 495 -13.40 -3.31 -5.63
C ARG A 495 -12.92 -1.90 -5.99
N ARG A 496 -12.33 -1.76 -7.17
CA ARG A 496 -11.72 -0.52 -7.69
C ARG A 496 -10.71 0.13 -6.73
N SER A 497 -9.99 -0.68 -5.97
CA SER A 497 -8.87 -0.21 -5.14
C SER A 497 -7.56 -0.16 -5.92
N ARG A 498 -7.45 -0.85 -7.05
CA ARG A 498 -6.21 -0.98 -7.82
C ARG A 498 -6.51 -1.18 -9.31
N SER A 499 -5.69 -0.54 -10.17
CA SER A 499 -5.57 -0.81 -11.60
C SER A 499 -4.20 -1.46 -11.87
N ILE A 500 -4.11 -2.41 -12.79
CA ILE A 500 -2.83 -3.05 -13.15
C ILE A 500 -1.85 -1.98 -13.63
N LEU A 501 -2.23 -1.19 -14.64
CA LEU A 501 -1.35 -0.24 -15.30
C LEU A 501 -0.82 0.85 -14.34
N LEU A 502 -1.70 1.44 -13.52
CA LEU A 502 -1.26 2.49 -12.59
C LEU A 502 -0.50 1.94 -11.39
N SER A 503 -0.81 0.71 -10.96
CA SER A 503 -0.09 0.07 -9.86
C SER A 503 1.32 -0.37 -10.25
N ASP A 504 1.57 -0.60 -11.53
CA ASP A 504 2.92 -0.91 -12.00
C ASP A 504 3.90 0.23 -11.76
N ILE A 505 3.43 1.48 -11.74
CA ILE A 505 4.28 2.63 -11.38
C ILE A 505 4.86 2.43 -9.96
N TYR A 506 4.00 2.13 -8.97
CA TYR A 506 4.43 1.86 -7.60
C TYR A 506 5.43 0.70 -7.55
N SER A 507 5.08 -0.40 -8.24
CA SER A 507 5.90 -1.62 -8.25
C SER A 507 7.28 -1.40 -8.88
N ILE A 508 7.40 -0.61 -9.95
CA ILE A 508 8.66 -0.36 -10.66
C ILE A 508 9.58 0.51 -9.81
N VAL A 509 9.05 1.58 -9.18
CA VAL A 509 9.84 2.47 -8.33
C VAL A 509 10.53 1.71 -7.19
N GLN A 510 9.84 0.74 -6.60
CA GLN A 510 10.34 -0.02 -5.46
C GLN A 510 11.03 -1.35 -5.82
N ALA A 511 10.93 -1.83 -7.08
CA ALA A 511 11.37 -3.17 -7.47
C ALA A 511 12.85 -3.43 -7.12
N ILE A 512 13.76 -2.55 -7.52
CA ILE A 512 15.20 -2.71 -7.29
C ILE A 512 15.56 -2.61 -5.80
N PRO A 513 15.12 -1.58 -5.04
CA PRO A 513 15.36 -1.51 -3.60
C PRO A 513 14.81 -2.69 -2.81
N VAL A 514 13.61 -3.17 -3.16
CA VAL A 514 12.99 -4.34 -2.51
C VAL A 514 13.78 -5.60 -2.84
N LEU A 515 14.21 -5.80 -4.09
CA LEU A 515 15.05 -6.94 -4.48
C LEU A 515 16.31 -7.04 -3.60
N PHE A 516 17.06 -5.93 -3.47
CA PHE A 516 18.24 -5.90 -2.61
C PHE A 516 17.92 -6.18 -1.14
N THR A 517 16.77 -5.70 -0.66
CA THR A 517 16.33 -5.95 0.72
C THR A 517 15.96 -7.41 0.92
N VAL A 518 15.23 -8.02 -0.01
CA VAL A 518 14.85 -9.44 0.04
C VAL A 518 16.11 -10.31 0.07
N VAL A 519 17.07 -10.08 -0.83
CA VAL A 519 18.35 -10.82 -0.85
C VAL A 519 19.11 -10.64 0.47
N LYS A 520 19.18 -9.41 1.00
CA LYS A 520 19.83 -9.15 2.29
C LYS A 520 19.15 -9.90 3.44
N VAL A 521 17.83 -9.95 3.46
CA VAL A 521 17.07 -10.65 4.52
C VAL A 521 17.28 -12.16 4.44
N LEU A 522 17.27 -12.72 3.24
CA LEU A 522 17.49 -14.14 3.03
C LEU A 522 18.92 -14.56 3.45
N LEU A 523 19.91 -13.67 3.33
CA LEU A 523 21.29 -13.92 3.75
C LEU A 523 21.56 -13.55 5.21
N ASN A 524 20.95 -12.46 5.70
CA ASN A 524 21.15 -11.95 7.06
C ASN A 524 19.85 -11.30 7.58
N PRO A 525 18.89 -12.08 8.11
CA PRO A 525 17.57 -11.62 8.51
C PRO A 525 17.57 -10.58 9.64
N PHE A 526 18.53 -10.67 10.57
CA PHE A 526 18.60 -9.85 11.79
C PHE A 526 19.76 -8.83 11.76
N GLY A 527 20.22 -8.43 10.57
CA GLY A 527 21.24 -7.38 10.42
C GLY A 527 20.80 -6.03 11.00
N LYS A 528 21.51 -4.95 10.67
CA LYS A 528 21.33 -3.59 11.23
C LYS A 528 19.86 -3.17 11.40
N GLY A 529 19.59 -2.37 12.42
CA GLY A 529 18.29 -1.78 12.74
C GLY A 529 17.63 -0.99 11.59
N PHE A 530 16.40 -0.54 11.79
CA PHE A 530 15.65 0.27 10.80
C PHE A 530 15.61 1.74 11.23
N ILE A 531 15.37 2.61 10.24
CA ILE A 531 15.17 4.05 10.46
C ILE A 531 13.66 4.28 10.59
N VAL A 532 13.24 5.03 11.61
CA VAL A 532 11.85 5.46 11.77
C VAL A 532 11.53 6.47 10.67
N THR A 533 10.38 6.32 10.00
CA THR A 533 9.95 7.21 8.92
C THR A 533 9.70 8.62 9.48
N PRO A 534 10.43 9.67 9.01
CA PRO A 534 10.20 11.03 9.45
C PRO A 534 8.80 11.51 9.03
N LYS A 535 8.13 12.26 9.91
CA LYS A 535 6.78 12.80 9.69
C LYS A 535 6.71 14.28 10.07
N GLY A 536 5.76 15.02 9.48
CA GLY A 536 5.54 16.44 9.78
C GLY A 536 6.70 17.33 9.30
N MET A 537 7.20 17.08 8.08
CA MET A 537 8.30 17.87 7.51
C MET A 537 7.80 18.84 6.44
N ALA A 538 8.14 20.13 6.59
CA ALA A 538 8.01 21.10 5.52
C ALA A 538 9.22 21.03 4.57
N ARG A 539 9.00 21.30 3.31
CA ARG A 539 10.02 21.34 2.26
C ARG A 539 9.74 22.50 1.33
N ASP A 540 10.70 23.40 1.19
CA ASP A 540 10.62 24.61 0.38
C ASP A 540 11.09 24.43 -1.08
N LYS A 541 11.82 23.33 -1.37
CA LYS A 541 12.44 23.07 -2.67
C LYS A 541 12.03 21.73 -3.24
N PHE A 542 12.08 21.65 -4.57
CA PHE A 542 12.06 20.39 -5.29
C PHE A 542 13.25 19.53 -4.90
N ASN A 543 13.03 18.25 -4.71
CA ASN A 543 14.09 17.30 -4.39
C ASN A 543 13.96 16.05 -5.28
N TYR A 544 14.93 15.84 -6.16
CA TYR A 544 14.95 14.65 -7.02
C TYR A 544 15.79 13.54 -6.37
N ASN A 545 15.21 12.35 -6.27
CA ASN A 545 15.88 11.21 -5.62
C ASN A 545 16.81 10.49 -6.60
N TRP A 546 18.04 11.00 -6.73
CA TRP A 546 19.06 10.47 -7.65
C TRP A 546 19.47 9.03 -7.34
N SER A 547 19.41 8.59 -6.08
CA SER A 547 19.80 7.22 -5.70
C SER A 547 18.84 6.18 -6.28
N LEU A 548 17.55 6.50 -6.35
CA LEU A 548 16.55 5.66 -7.02
C LEU A 548 16.54 5.87 -8.54
N ALA A 549 16.84 7.06 -9.01
CA ALA A 549 16.79 7.41 -10.42
C ALA A 549 17.93 6.78 -11.24
N MET A 550 19.14 6.70 -10.70
CA MET A 550 20.33 6.25 -11.45
C MET A 550 20.16 4.87 -12.09
N PRO A 551 19.78 3.79 -11.33
CA PRO A 551 19.57 2.49 -11.94
C PRO A 551 18.42 2.49 -12.95
N MET A 552 17.37 3.27 -12.71
CA MET A 552 16.24 3.40 -13.65
C MET A 552 16.62 4.12 -14.93
N THR A 553 17.50 5.13 -14.86
CA THR A 553 18.01 5.86 -16.03
C THR A 553 18.83 4.94 -16.95
N ILE A 554 19.71 4.12 -16.35
CA ILE A 554 20.48 3.12 -17.10
C ILE A 554 19.55 2.13 -17.79
N LEU A 555 18.56 1.62 -17.06
CA LEU A 555 17.58 0.68 -17.57
C LEU A 555 16.73 1.29 -18.69
N LEU A 556 16.30 2.55 -18.53
CA LEU A 556 15.54 3.27 -19.56
C LEU A 556 16.37 3.41 -20.85
N GLY A 557 17.65 3.80 -20.74
CA GLY A 557 18.56 3.91 -21.88
C GLY A 557 18.75 2.58 -22.60
N ALA A 558 19.03 1.50 -21.86
CA ALA A 558 19.18 0.17 -22.42
C ALA A 558 17.89 -0.34 -23.10
N THR A 559 16.73 -0.09 -22.47
CA THR A 559 15.43 -0.44 -23.05
C THR A 559 15.15 0.35 -24.33
N LEU A 560 15.49 1.65 -24.36
CA LEU A 560 15.35 2.48 -25.57
C LEU A 560 16.19 1.97 -26.72
N ILE A 561 17.45 1.64 -26.48
CA ILE A 561 18.34 1.06 -27.51
C ILE A 561 17.76 -0.27 -28.01
N SER A 562 17.35 -1.17 -27.09
CA SER A 562 16.72 -2.45 -27.43
C SER A 562 15.45 -2.26 -28.27
N PHE A 563 14.60 -1.30 -27.90
CA PHE A 563 13.37 -0.98 -28.63
C PHE A 563 13.67 -0.45 -30.06
N CYS A 564 14.62 0.46 -30.20
CA CYS A 564 15.03 0.97 -31.50
C CYS A 564 15.57 -0.15 -32.42
N ILE A 565 16.43 -1.03 -31.89
CA ILE A 565 16.93 -2.20 -32.64
C ILE A 565 15.76 -3.09 -33.10
N SER A 566 14.81 -3.38 -32.20
CA SER A 566 13.63 -4.21 -32.51
C SER A 566 12.72 -3.52 -33.54
N LEU A 567 12.60 -2.20 -33.49
CA LEU A 567 11.81 -1.42 -34.45
C LEU A 567 12.44 -1.44 -35.86
N PHE A 568 13.76 -1.31 -35.95
CA PHE A 568 14.46 -1.40 -37.23
C PHE A 568 14.36 -2.80 -37.87
N LYS A 569 14.34 -3.85 -37.04
CA LYS A 569 14.16 -5.23 -37.50
C LYS A 569 12.70 -5.61 -37.80
N PHE A 570 11.72 -4.81 -37.43
CA PHE A 570 10.29 -5.10 -37.57
C PHE A 570 9.85 -5.45 -38.97
N PRO A 571 10.30 -4.78 -40.06
CA PRO A 571 9.87 -5.12 -41.42
C PRO A 571 10.21 -6.57 -41.83
N GLU A 572 11.32 -7.12 -41.30
CA GLU A 572 11.81 -8.46 -41.63
C GLU A 572 11.35 -9.53 -40.62
N ALA A 573 11.45 -9.17 -39.31
CA ALA A 573 11.23 -10.11 -38.21
C ALA A 573 9.82 -10.08 -37.61
N GLY A 574 9.00 -9.06 -37.97
CA GLY A 574 7.67 -8.89 -37.40
C GLY A 574 7.65 -8.50 -35.92
N MET A 575 6.56 -8.79 -35.26
CA MET A 575 6.35 -8.40 -33.85
C MET A 575 7.21 -9.25 -32.91
N SER A 576 8.13 -8.63 -32.18
CA SER A 576 9.03 -9.28 -31.22
C SER A 576 8.74 -8.89 -29.78
N LEU A 577 9.21 -9.69 -28.81
CA LEU A 577 9.19 -9.35 -27.40
C LEU A 577 9.90 -8.01 -27.10
N GLY A 578 11.02 -7.74 -27.80
CA GLY A 578 11.75 -6.48 -27.70
C GLY A 578 10.89 -5.29 -28.09
N LEU A 579 10.04 -5.42 -29.10
CA LEU A 579 9.16 -4.35 -29.56
C LEU A 579 7.98 -4.12 -28.60
N VAL A 580 7.19 -5.15 -28.33
CA VAL A 580 5.95 -5.04 -27.54
C VAL A 580 6.26 -4.75 -26.08
N TRP A 581 7.11 -5.55 -25.49
CA TRP A 581 7.45 -5.43 -24.07
C TRP A 581 8.40 -4.25 -23.81
N GLY A 582 9.29 -3.96 -24.76
CA GLY A 582 10.15 -2.76 -24.71
C GLY A 582 9.34 -1.48 -24.70
N ALA A 583 8.31 -1.34 -25.55
CA ALA A 583 7.39 -0.20 -25.55
C ALA A 583 6.69 -0.03 -24.19
N TYR A 584 6.17 -1.11 -23.62
CA TYR A 584 5.54 -1.08 -22.30
C TYR A 584 6.51 -0.65 -21.21
N ASN A 585 7.72 -1.20 -21.16
CA ASN A 585 8.75 -0.84 -20.18
C ASN A 585 9.20 0.62 -20.34
N LEU A 586 9.37 1.13 -21.57
CA LEU A 586 9.71 2.54 -21.78
C LEU A 586 8.68 3.48 -21.16
N VAL A 587 7.40 3.23 -21.40
CA VAL A 587 6.31 4.04 -20.86
C VAL A 587 6.30 3.99 -19.33
N THR A 588 6.36 2.81 -18.75
CA THR A 588 6.21 2.61 -17.31
C THR A 588 7.43 3.09 -16.53
N ILE A 589 8.65 2.87 -17.03
CA ILE A 589 9.89 3.40 -16.41
C ILE A 589 9.91 4.92 -16.50
N ALA A 590 9.54 5.51 -17.65
CA ALA A 590 9.53 6.96 -17.81
C ALA A 590 8.57 7.63 -16.82
N VAL A 591 7.35 7.10 -16.67
CA VAL A 591 6.38 7.63 -15.69
C VAL A 591 6.85 7.38 -14.25
N ALA A 592 7.45 6.22 -13.96
CA ALA A 592 8.00 5.92 -12.64
C ALA A 592 9.12 6.91 -12.26
N MET A 593 9.99 7.30 -13.20
CA MET A 593 11.03 8.31 -12.98
C MET A 593 10.45 9.71 -12.66
N MET A 594 9.27 10.05 -13.19
CA MET A 594 8.59 11.31 -12.84
C MET A 594 8.17 11.36 -11.36
N THR A 595 7.90 10.22 -10.75
CA THR A 595 7.52 10.13 -9.33
C THR A 595 8.68 10.44 -8.38
N LEU A 596 9.93 10.39 -8.86
CA LEU A 596 11.13 10.59 -8.03
C LEU A 596 11.41 12.06 -7.71
N LEU A 597 10.64 12.99 -8.30
CA LEU A 597 10.71 14.41 -8.02
C LEU A 597 9.72 14.77 -6.90
N ASP A 598 10.20 14.86 -5.67
CA ASP A 598 9.41 15.35 -4.57
C ASP A 598 9.07 16.83 -4.72
N LEU A 599 7.79 17.15 -4.73
CA LEU A 599 7.29 18.52 -4.81
C LEU A 599 7.46 19.26 -3.46
N PRO A 600 7.60 20.60 -3.47
CA PRO A 600 7.59 21.40 -2.24
C PRO A 600 6.31 21.17 -1.41
N LYS A 601 6.45 21.20 -0.09
CA LYS A 601 5.36 21.21 0.88
C LYS A 601 5.64 22.31 1.91
N LEU A 602 5.00 23.46 1.74
CA LEU A 602 5.26 24.67 2.53
C LEU A 602 4.58 24.65 3.90
N SER A 603 3.42 24.00 4.01
CA SER A 603 2.68 23.87 5.28
C SER A 603 2.96 22.53 5.96
N LEU A 604 3.04 22.55 7.29
CA LEU A 604 3.09 21.35 8.13
C LEU A 604 1.72 20.70 8.25
N TYR A 605 0.66 21.48 8.04
CA TYR A 605 -0.74 21.05 8.16
C TYR A 605 -1.33 20.76 6.79
N GLU A 606 -2.25 19.80 6.74
CA GLU A 606 -2.97 19.46 5.51
C GLU A 606 -4.14 20.41 5.30
N TRP A 607 -4.43 20.72 4.02
CA TRP A 607 -5.53 21.56 3.61
C TRP A 607 -6.59 20.72 2.92
N TYR A 608 -7.80 20.66 3.49
CA TYR A 608 -8.90 19.82 3.00
C TYR A 608 -9.85 20.62 2.13
N ASN A 609 -10.20 20.13 0.94
CA ASN A 609 -11.25 20.67 0.11
C ASN A 609 -12.59 20.48 0.83
N ARG A 610 -13.05 21.53 1.50
CA ARG A 610 -14.27 21.52 2.25
C ARG A 610 -15.05 22.81 1.99
N LYS A 611 -16.24 22.65 1.39
CA LYS A 611 -17.15 23.74 1.05
C LYS A 611 -18.21 23.84 2.12
N GLN A 612 -18.18 24.89 2.93
CA GLN A 612 -19.20 25.24 3.92
C GLN A 612 -19.35 26.74 4.01
N GLU A 613 -20.44 27.19 4.57
CA GLU A 613 -20.68 28.61 4.79
C GLU A 613 -19.76 29.14 5.88
N VAL A 614 -19.32 30.38 5.72
CA VAL A 614 -18.43 31.07 6.66
C VAL A 614 -18.80 32.54 6.72
N ASN A 615 -18.80 33.10 7.94
CA ASN A 615 -18.88 34.52 8.16
C ASN A 615 -17.54 35.07 8.62
N LEU A 616 -17.09 36.15 8.01
CA LEU A 616 -15.96 36.93 8.51
C LEU A 616 -16.48 38.20 9.18
N TYR A 617 -16.08 38.41 10.42
CA TYR A 617 -16.41 39.64 11.15
C TYR A 617 -15.18 40.54 11.22
N GLY A 618 -15.31 41.78 10.75
CA GLY A 618 -14.26 42.78 10.82
C GLY A 618 -14.80 44.19 10.56
N ASP A 619 -14.22 45.22 11.20
CA ASP A 619 -14.59 46.62 11.05
C ASP A 619 -16.12 46.86 11.20
N ARG A 620 -16.78 46.15 12.13
CA ARG A 620 -18.22 46.16 12.39
C ARG A 620 -19.09 45.67 11.24
N HIS A 621 -18.51 45.00 10.24
CA HIS A 621 -19.22 44.40 9.15
C HIS A 621 -19.12 42.88 9.19
N VAL A 622 -20.11 42.18 8.60
CA VAL A 622 -20.12 40.74 8.39
C VAL A 622 -19.97 40.50 6.91
N TYR A 623 -19.00 39.68 6.55
CA TYR A 623 -18.70 39.31 5.18
C TYR A 623 -19.03 37.80 4.99
N PRO A 624 -20.22 37.46 4.47
CA PRO A 624 -20.58 36.09 4.21
C PRO A 624 -19.79 35.53 3.04
N GLY A 625 -19.36 34.28 3.15
CA GLY A 625 -18.57 33.61 2.13
C GLY A 625 -18.71 32.09 2.18
N LYS A 626 -17.94 31.42 1.34
CA LYS A 626 -17.84 29.96 1.33
C LYS A 626 -16.39 29.54 1.39
N THR A 627 -16.09 28.56 2.23
CA THR A 627 -14.77 27.98 2.29
C THR A 627 -14.48 27.18 1.02
N GLN A 628 -13.24 27.20 0.53
CA GLN A 628 -12.72 26.27 -0.48
C GLN A 628 -11.92 25.17 0.22
N LYS A 629 -11.02 25.59 1.13
CA LYS A 629 -10.20 24.69 1.92
C LYS A 629 -10.18 25.11 3.36
N ILE A 630 -10.05 24.12 4.24
CA ILE A 630 -9.89 24.33 5.70
C ILE A 630 -8.69 23.50 6.16
N SER A 631 -7.91 24.08 7.06
CA SER A 631 -6.77 23.48 7.75
C SER A 631 -6.79 23.82 9.24
N GLU A 632 -5.97 23.18 10.06
CA GLU A 632 -5.76 23.59 11.43
C GLU A 632 -5.08 24.97 11.57
N GLU A 633 -4.37 25.43 10.52
CA GLU A 633 -3.67 26.72 10.52
C GLU A 633 -4.48 27.86 9.86
N GLY A 634 -5.61 27.56 9.20
CA GLY A 634 -6.35 28.61 8.50
C GLY A 634 -7.40 28.10 7.53
N VAL A 635 -7.96 29.04 6.76
CA VAL A 635 -9.06 28.78 5.81
C VAL A 635 -8.86 29.58 4.53
N GLU A 636 -9.16 28.95 3.40
CA GLU A 636 -9.28 29.58 2.06
C GLU A 636 -10.76 29.81 1.76
N ILE A 637 -11.13 31.07 1.47
CA ILE A 637 -12.54 31.53 1.41
C ILE A 637 -12.77 32.23 0.08
N VAL A 638 -13.96 32.06 -0.46
CA VAL A 638 -14.48 32.81 -1.61
C VAL A 638 -15.57 33.76 -1.12
N LEU A 639 -15.44 35.00 -1.54
CA LEU A 639 -16.31 36.12 -1.16
C LEU A 639 -16.77 36.89 -2.40
N ASP A 640 -17.72 37.81 -2.19
CA ASP A 640 -18.11 38.79 -3.21
C ASP A 640 -16.91 39.65 -3.64
N PRO A 641 -16.68 39.89 -4.92
CA PRO A 641 -15.56 40.69 -5.43
C PRO A 641 -15.52 42.14 -4.95
N ALA A 642 -16.66 42.72 -4.57
CA ALA A 642 -16.75 44.08 -4.09
C ALA A 642 -16.31 44.28 -2.64
N VAL A 643 -15.96 43.20 -1.93
CA VAL A 643 -15.55 43.23 -0.51
C VAL A 643 -14.12 43.67 -0.34
N HIS A 644 -13.91 44.65 0.56
CA HIS A 644 -12.59 44.97 1.11
C HIS A 644 -12.46 44.35 2.50
N LEU A 645 -11.57 43.40 2.65
CA LEU A 645 -11.34 42.69 3.92
C LEU A 645 -10.35 43.46 4.79
N PRO A 646 -10.65 43.65 6.10
CA PRO A 646 -9.64 44.12 7.06
C PRO A 646 -8.56 43.06 7.28
N THR A 647 -7.39 43.50 7.76
CA THR A 647 -6.24 42.59 8.01
C THR A 647 -6.54 41.54 9.08
N ASN A 648 -7.28 41.91 10.12
CA ASN A 648 -7.66 41.00 11.21
C ASN A 648 -9.17 40.79 11.15
N VAL A 649 -9.59 39.54 11.24
CA VAL A 649 -10.98 39.10 11.16
C VAL A 649 -11.25 38.00 12.19
N MET A 650 -12.53 37.90 12.61
CA MET A 650 -13.02 36.69 13.28
C MET A 650 -13.65 35.81 12.23
N VAL A 651 -13.29 34.55 12.19
CA VAL A 651 -13.79 33.53 11.24
C VAL A 651 -14.79 32.66 11.98
N GLU A 652 -16.05 32.64 11.55
CA GLU A 652 -17.10 31.77 12.06
C GLU A 652 -17.41 30.71 10.99
N LEU A 653 -17.12 29.45 11.30
CA LEU A 653 -17.45 28.31 10.44
C LEU A 653 -18.86 27.79 10.76
N ILE A 654 -19.70 27.64 9.73
CA ILE A 654 -21.09 27.19 9.83
C ILE A 654 -21.22 25.80 9.20
N PRO A 655 -21.94 24.84 9.79
CA PRO A 655 -22.86 24.95 10.96
C PRO A 655 -22.20 24.73 12.34
N GLU A 656 -20.92 24.49 12.43
CA GLU A 656 -20.24 24.13 13.69
C GLU A 656 -20.22 25.25 14.72
N ILE A 657 -20.47 26.52 14.29
CA ILE A 657 -20.40 27.74 15.13
C ILE A 657 -19.02 27.92 15.78
N LEU A 658 -17.99 27.41 15.12
CA LEU A 658 -16.61 27.58 15.55
C LEU A 658 -16.09 28.96 15.15
N VAL A 659 -15.80 29.80 16.14
CA VAL A 659 -15.29 31.16 15.93
C VAL A 659 -13.81 31.22 16.29
N VAL A 660 -12.96 31.64 15.34
CA VAL A 660 -11.51 31.71 15.52
C VAL A 660 -10.99 33.07 15.02
N SER A 661 -10.06 33.68 15.77
CA SER A 661 -9.36 34.88 15.31
C SER A 661 -8.45 34.53 14.14
N GLY A 662 -8.41 35.38 13.10
CA GLY A 662 -7.58 35.15 11.94
C GLY A 662 -7.00 36.44 11.36
N ARG A 663 -5.92 36.27 10.60
CA ARG A 663 -5.30 37.35 9.83
C ARG A 663 -5.37 37.04 8.34
N VAL A 664 -5.91 37.94 7.56
CA VAL A 664 -5.90 37.86 6.11
C VAL A 664 -4.44 37.99 5.62
N THR A 665 -3.91 36.93 5.08
CA THR A 665 -2.51 36.88 4.62
C THR A 665 -2.38 37.13 3.12
N ARG A 666 -3.45 36.82 2.36
CA ARG A 666 -3.53 37.02 0.93
C ARG A 666 -4.98 37.21 0.49
N SER A 667 -5.20 38.12 -0.43
CA SER A 667 -6.47 38.24 -1.14
C SER A 667 -6.20 38.51 -2.63
N CYS A 668 -6.97 37.90 -3.50
CA CYS A 668 -6.88 38.11 -4.96
C CYS A 668 -8.22 37.81 -5.62
N THR A 669 -8.56 38.57 -6.64
CA THR A 669 -9.75 38.31 -7.45
C THR A 669 -9.42 37.31 -8.56
N VAL A 670 -10.13 36.20 -8.58
CA VAL A 670 -9.99 35.14 -9.58
C VAL A 670 -11.40 34.79 -10.09
N ASP A 671 -11.57 34.72 -11.40
CA ASP A 671 -12.85 34.39 -12.07
C ASP A 671 -14.06 35.22 -11.56
N GLY A 672 -13.84 36.47 -11.23
CA GLY A 672 -14.87 37.38 -10.76
C GLY A 672 -15.30 37.17 -9.30
N ALA A 673 -14.54 36.46 -8.49
CA ALA A 673 -14.77 36.30 -7.06
C ALA A 673 -13.50 36.65 -6.25
N LEU A 674 -13.65 37.19 -5.04
CA LEU A 674 -12.54 37.47 -4.14
C LEU A 674 -12.15 36.19 -3.39
N ASN A 675 -10.94 35.68 -3.65
CA ASN A 675 -10.35 34.59 -2.89
C ASN A 675 -9.44 35.14 -1.81
N ALA A 676 -9.65 34.72 -0.56
CA ALA A 676 -8.86 35.15 0.58
C ALA A 676 -8.32 33.97 1.37
N ILE A 677 -7.08 34.06 1.81
CA ILE A 677 -6.45 33.12 2.74
C ILE A 677 -6.36 33.78 4.10
N VAL A 678 -7.02 33.21 5.09
CA VAL A 678 -7.02 33.66 6.47
C VAL A 678 -6.24 32.65 7.30
N LYS A 679 -5.15 33.06 7.92
CA LYS A 679 -4.41 32.26 8.90
C LYS A 679 -4.96 32.50 10.30
N PHE A 680 -5.25 31.44 11.01
CA PHE A 680 -5.73 31.49 12.39
C PHE A 680 -4.64 32.02 13.33
N GLN A 681 -5.06 32.76 14.36
CA GLN A 681 -4.21 33.35 15.38
C GLN A 681 -4.77 33.06 16.75
N ASN A 682 -3.89 32.86 17.76
CA ASN A 682 -4.25 32.66 19.15
C ASN A 682 -5.35 31.58 19.35
N VAL A 683 -5.23 30.47 18.63
CA VAL A 683 -6.18 29.35 18.72
C VAL A 683 -6.11 28.74 20.12
N THR A 684 -7.19 28.76 20.86
CA THR A 684 -7.27 28.10 22.18
C THR A 684 -7.24 26.58 22.03
N THR A 685 -6.97 25.89 23.14
CA THR A 685 -6.97 24.40 23.12
C THR A 685 -8.35 23.86 22.75
N GLU A 686 -9.43 24.50 23.18
CA GLU A 686 -10.81 24.10 22.86
C GLU A 686 -11.12 24.31 21.38
N GLN A 687 -10.83 25.50 20.84
CA GLN A 687 -11.00 25.78 19.40
C GLN A 687 -10.17 24.81 18.54
N HIS A 688 -8.95 24.44 18.99
CA HIS A 688 -8.13 23.47 18.30
C HIS A 688 -8.75 22.07 18.36
N ARG A 689 -9.37 21.67 19.48
CA ARG A 689 -10.11 20.42 19.61
C ARG A 689 -11.26 20.35 18.60
N GLU A 690 -12.08 21.42 18.53
CA GLU A 690 -13.19 21.50 17.58
C GLU A 690 -12.71 21.44 16.13
N LEU A 691 -11.57 22.10 15.80
CA LEU A 691 -10.94 21.98 14.47
C LEU A 691 -10.50 20.55 14.17
N VAL A 692 -9.89 19.87 15.13
CA VAL A 692 -9.47 18.47 14.95
C VAL A 692 -10.69 17.57 14.76
N GLU A 693 -11.74 17.73 15.54
CA GLU A 693 -12.98 16.97 15.39
C GLU A 693 -13.63 17.22 14.02
N LEU A 694 -13.67 18.48 13.60
CA LEU A 694 -14.19 18.90 12.31
C LEU A 694 -13.43 18.28 11.13
N LEU A 695 -12.09 18.25 11.23
CA LEU A 695 -11.21 17.88 10.12
C LEU A 695 -10.89 16.39 10.07
N TYR A 696 -10.97 15.65 11.19
CA TYR A 696 -10.47 14.28 11.25
C TYR A 696 -11.44 13.26 11.84
N CYS A 697 -12.36 13.66 12.74
CA CYS A 697 -13.05 12.70 13.61
C CYS A 697 -14.48 12.34 13.19
N ARG A 698 -15.01 12.92 12.13
CA ARG A 698 -16.40 12.66 11.71
C ARG A 698 -16.58 11.25 11.16
N PRO A 699 -17.62 10.52 11.57
CA PRO A 699 -17.98 9.25 10.96
C PRO A 699 -18.21 9.40 9.44
N GLY A 700 -17.62 8.48 8.65
CA GLY A 700 -17.74 8.49 7.19
C GLY A 700 -16.90 9.55 6.47
N GLN A 701 -16.09 10.34 7.16
CA GLN A 701 -15.26 11.39 6.55
C GLN A 701 -14.24 10.86 5.54
N TRP A 702 -13.70 9.68 5.79
CA TRP A 702 -12.66 9.09 4.96
C TRP A 702 -13.28 8.25 3.85
N GLU A 703 -13.68 8.93 2.78
CA GLU A 703 -14.35 8.29 1.65
C GLU A 703 -13.48 7.24 0.96
N THR A 704 -14.16 6.26 0.40
CA THR A 704 -13.54 5.21 -0.40
C THR A 704 -13.43 5.67 -1.85
N ARG A 705 -12.25 6.14 -2.25
CA ARG A 705 -11.99 6.51 -3.65
C ARG A 705 -11.99 5.28 -4.55
N LYS A 706 -12.44 5.45 -5.78
CA LYS A 706 -12.46 4.40 -6.82
C LYS A 706 -11.46 4.75 -7.90
N ILE A 707 -10.53 3.82 -8.15
CA ILE A 707 -9.57 3.98 -9.24
C ILE A 707 -10.26 3.83 -10.60
N PRO A 708 -9.79 4.51 -11.67
CA PRO A 708 -10.27 4.33 -13.02
C PRO A 708 -10.13 2.87 -13.50
N ASN A 709 -10.90 2.49 -14.52
CA ASN A 709 -10.72 1.21 -15.19
C ASN A 709 -9.39 1.18 -15.99
N GLU A 710 -9.00 0.01 -16.50
CA GLU A 710 -7.70 -0.16 -17.17
C GLU A 710 -7.56 0.70 -18.44
N LEU A 711 -8.63 0.88 -19.21
CA LEU A 711 -8.61 1.74 -20.40
C LEU A 711 -8.37 3.20 -20.04
N GLN A 712 -9.09 3.71 -19.04
CA GLN A 712 -8.89 5.06 -18.52
C GLN A 712 -7.50 5.22 -17.90
N SER A 713 -7.00 4.20 -17.23
CA SER A 713 -5.65 4.16 -16.66
C SER A 713 -4.59 4.26 -17.75
N GLY A 714 -4.75 3.56 -18.88
CA GLY A 714 -3.86 3.67 -20.04
C GLY A 714 -3.87 5.08 -20.64
N LEU A 715 -5.05 5.71 -20.76
CA LEU A 715 -5.16 7.11 -21.21
C LEU A 715 -4.48 8.11 -20.27
N ILE A 716 -4.54 7.85 -18.96
CA ILE A 716 -3.85 8.68 -17.95
C ILE A 716 -2.34 8.54 -18.09
N LEU A 717 -1.80 7.31 -18.25
CA LEU A 717 -0.38 7.09 -18.51
C LEU A 717 0.10 7.84 -19.76
N PHE A 718 -0.66 7.76 -20.83
CA PHE A 718 -0.33 8.47 -22.07
C PHE A 718 -0.31 10.00 -21.88
N LYS A 719 -1.32 10.54 -21.17
CA LYS A 719 -1.36 11.98 -20.84
C LYS A 719 -0.18 12.41 -19.96
N LEU A 720 0.27 11.57 -19.03
CA LEU A 720 1.44 11.86 -18.18
C LEU A 720 2.71 11.98 -19.03
N LEU A 721 2.92 11.11 -20.01
CA LEU A 721 4.08 11.17 -20.91
C LEU A 721 4.10 12.45 -21.76
N LEU A 722 2.94 12.98 -22.14
CA LEU A 722 2.82 14.22 -22.90
C LEU A 722 2.98 15.48 -22.01
N ARG A 723 2.87 15.34 -20.70
CA ARG A 723 2.87 16.46 -19.75
C ARG A 723 4.13 17.33 -19.83
N PRO A 724 5.37 16.81 -19.91
CA PRO A 724 6.57 17.62 -20.08
C PRO A 724 6.53 18.50 -21.34
N LEU A 725 5.98 17.99 -22.45
CA LEU A 725 5.84 18.73 -23.70
C LEU A 725 4.83 19.87 -23.60
N VAL A 726 3.74 19.67 -22.84
CA VAL A 726 2.74 20.71 -22.57
C VAL A 726 3.30 21.79 -21.65
N PHE A 727 4.13 21.44 -20.67
CA PHE A 727 4.81 22.42 -19.80
C PHE A 727 5.81 23.28 -20.55
N LEU A 728 6.55 22.72 -21.48
CA LEU A 728 7.49 23.48 -22.32
C LEU A 728 6.78 24.51 -23.23
N ASN A 729 5.50 24.29 -23.54
CA ASN A 729 4.72 25.13 -24.47
C ASN A 729 3.72 26.08 -23.81
N SER A 730 3.50 26.04 -22.48
CA SER A 730 2.44 26.82 -21.84
C SER A 730 2.96 28.02 -21.06
N LYS A 731 2.38 29.20 -21.33
CA LYS A 731 2.44 30.41 -20.48
C LYS A 731 1.93 30.17 -19.03
N LYS A 732 1.40 28.99 -18.71
CA LYS A 732 0.94 28.56 -17.38
C LYS A 732 2.05 28.37 -16.35
N VAL A 733 3.32 28.19 -16.77
CA VAL A 733 4.45 28.19 -15.83
C VAL A 733 4.57 29.52 -15.07
N LYS A 734 4.12 30.63 -15.66
CA LYS A 734 4.04 31.92 -14.96
C LYS A 734 2.92 31.96 -13.91
N GLN A 735 1.82 31.25 -14.11
CA GLN A 735 0.72 31.17 -13.13
C GLN A 735 1.02 30.23 -11.97
N MET A 736 1.78 29.14 -12.16
CA MET A 736 2.23 28.29 -11.04
C MET A 736 3.19 29.01 -10.08
N LYS A 737 4.05 29.93 -10.56
CA LYS A 737 4.85 30.80 -9.67
C LYS A 737 4.02 31.77 -8.84
N LEU A 738 2.75 31.94 -9.15
CA LEU A 738 1.80 32.78 -8.41
C LEU A 738 0.94 31.98 -7.40
N HIS A 739 0.98 30.63 -7.47
CA HIS A 739 0.25 29.74 -6.55
C HIS A 739 1.14 29.07 -5.48
N TYR A 740 2.48 29.34 -5.54
CA TYR A 740 3.43 28.89 -4.52
C TYR A 740 3.98 30.06 -3.71
#